data_2d7f2bd0bedb8cabebf909830f4d5321
#
_entry.id   2d7f2bd0bedb8cabebf909830f4d5321
#
_cell.length_a   1.000
_cell.length_b   1.000
_cell.length_c   1.000
_cell.angle_alpha   90.00
_cell.angle_beta   90.00
_cell.angle_gamma   90.00
#
_symmetry.space_group_name_H-M   'P 1'
#
loop_
_entity.id
_entity.type
_entity.pdbx_description
1 polymer ?
#
loop_
_entity_poly.entity_id
_entity_poly.type
_entity_poly.pdbx_seq_one_letter_code
_entity_poly.pdbx_strand_id
1 'polypeptide(L)'
;MRTAVTDSSALQRLSFGYEDAERDIAGGLLRESFIRTVAYEATVSGRKMLIIGRKGTGKSAICMQIAAGHTQLDGTILITPDDAVGNQICRFELQGLTGDTARSLVWRYICAVHAARYLVTRAGRGRGRLRDHKTIRALRRFLKANGELSNQDPGGPLAQMVRGLQTTSLSLEAFGIRTGVDMGLAPSEGAQATRQLEVVEQGVADAFAELDWAARHPPLLLLVDQLEQVWSSESDAHSMIIGLLLAAKHITAHYGGAMRCLAFLRSDIYDSLSFPDGDKFRGDELRLHWSDDSLMELALSRARASVGAELTPGQLWTGLFPEHVGGETTTAFLLRRVLPRPRDVIQYLNLSRDTAVQNGHDRIHEHDVLLASRQFSEWKLKDLAQEYLVAYPYLERLFPLFQNMGYVVMRNVLASRLEQTAATLHPQFPAYAHSLTLPGVIDTLYSVGFMGVRRGNDVVYAGGPDLAVQPYETEFHVHPCFRSALGATSAVDIHAYTPLVISAIETQVAGGYLLDSTVRAPRAGREHRLLQDLTRSCRTILNQIGRAVDMPRETRNDIATQVSRIVSDTQEATDALDEGRAINVSDHVIAAATYLEALAAQIRASGMNGMTGADSVSAGIADEARRLTAAVGGSSGGSGASG
;
A
#
# COMPACT_ATOMS: atom_id res chain seq x y z
N MET A 1 36.10 -12.44 -16.22
CA MET A 1 35.22 -11.30 -15.89
C MET A 1 34.46 -11.52 -14.56
N ARG A 2 35.13 -11.95 -13.51
CA ARG A 2 34.54 -12.18 -12.16
C ARG A 2 34.90 -11.10 -11.12
N THR A 3 35.53 -9.99 -11.54
CA THR A 3 36.27 -9.10 -10.63
C THR A 3 35.64 -7.73 -10.36
N ALA A 4 34.41 -7.45 -10.79
CA ALA A 4 33.84 -6.10 -10.64
C ALA A 4 32.81 -5.95 -9.49
N VAL A 5 32.37 -7.02 -8.84
CA VAL A 5 31.28 -6.98 -7.84
C VAL A 5 31.71 -7.41 -6.42
N THR A 6 32.92 -7.93 -6.28
CA THR A 6 33.46 -8.43 -4.99
C THR A 6 34.32 -7.42 -4.24
N ASP A 7 34.27 -6.16 -4.62
CA ASP A 7 34.99 -5.11 -3.89
C ASP A 7 34.11 -4.64 -2.72
N SER A 8 34.62 -4.71 -1.50
CA SER A 8 33.98 -4.19 -0.26
C SER A 8 33.43 -2.78 -0.42
N SER A 9 33.98 -2.02 -1.40
CA SER A 9 33.49 -0.71 -1.80
C SER A 9 32.14 -0.73 -2.55
N ALA A 10 31.74 -1.85 -3.15
CA ALA A 10 30.50 -1.95 -3.91
C ALA A 10 29.26 -1.97 -2.99
N LEU A 11 29.32 -2.72 -1.88
CA LEU A 11 28.25 -2.75 -0.88
C LEU A 11 28.08 -1.39 -0.19
N GLN A 12 29.19 -0.68 0.10
CA GLN A 12 29.13 0.65 0.70
C GLN A 12 28.52 1.71 -0.25
N ARG A 13 28.73 1.57 -1.56
CA ARG A 13 28.14 2.46 -2.57
C ARG A 13 26.70 2.09 -2.93
N LEU A 14 26.30 0.85 -2.68
CA LEU A 14 24.96 0.38 -2.98
C LEU A 14 23.92 1.22 -2.24
N SER A 15 22.97 1.77 -2.97
CA SER A 15 21.82 2.49 -2.40
C SER A 15 20.60 2.26 -3.27
N PHE A 16 19.48 2.05 -2.62
CA PHE A 16 18.19 1.94 -3.31
C PHE A 16 17.41 3.27 -3.27
N GLY A 17 18.04 4.35 -2.80
CA GLY A 17 17.48 5.70 -2.73
C GLY A 17 16.79 6.00 -1.41
N TYR A 18 16.12 7.15 -1.40
CA TYR A 18 15.37 7.61 -0.23
C TYR A 18 13.88 7.27 -0.33
N GLU A 19 13.21 7.23 0.79
CA GLU A 19 11.77 7.01 0.91
C GLU A 19 10.95 8.23 0.50
N ASP A 20 11.58 9.39 0.55
CA ASP A 20 11.04 10.70 0.23
C ASP A 20 11.51 11.11 -1.17
N ALA A 21 10.56 11.39 -2.06
CA ALA A 21 10.83 11.70 -3.46
C ALA A 21 11.57 13.03 -3.64
N GLU A 22 11.32 14.02 -2.80
CA GLU A 22 11.99 15.33 -2.81
C GLU A 22 13.48 15.19 -2.52
N ARG A 23 13.80 14.40 -1.49
CA ARG A 23 15.18 14.10 -1.13
C ARG A 23 15.88 13.23 -2.16
N ASP A 24 15.17 12.27 -2.72
CA ASP A 24 15.68 11.32 -3.69
C ASP A 24 15.99 12.00 -5.05
N ILE A 25 15.17 12.97 -5.47
CA ILE A 25 15.42 13.76 -6.68
C ILE A 25 16.55 14.76 -6.49
N ALA A 26 16.66 15.35 -5.29
CA ALA A 26 17.78 16.24 -4.95
C ALA A 26 19.12 15.50 -4.96
N GLY A 27 19.14 14.23 -4.53
CA GLY A 27 20.30 13.34 -4.62
C GLY A 27 20.61 12.82 -6.04
N GLY A 28 19.75 13.07 -7.03
CA GLY A 28 19.92 12.67 -8.42
C GLY A 28 19.44 11.25 -8.73
N LEU A 29 19.37 10.35 -7.75
CA LEU A 29 19.10 8.94 -7.98
C LEU A 29 17.71 8.70 -8.58
N LEU A 30 16.69 9.45 -8.16
CA LEU A 30 15.36 9.32 -8.74
C LEU A 30 15.36 9.63 -10.25
N ARG A 31 16.13 10.62 -10.72
CA ARG A 31 16.23 10.95 -12.14
C ARG A 31 16.88 9.85 -12.95
N GLU A 32 17.98 9.31 -12.45
CA GLU A 32 18.79 8.31 -13.15
C GLU A 32 18.14 6.94 -13.19
N SER A 33 17.38 6.60 -12.16
CA SER A 33 16.78 5.27 -11.97
C SER A 33 15.25 5.24 -12.13
N PHE A 34 14.64 6.33 -12.63
CA PHE A 34 13.18 6.40 -12.76
C PHE A 34 12.66 5.43 -13.83
N ILE A 35 11.72 4.60 -13.44
CA ILE A 35 11.04 3.69 -14.37
C ILE A 35 9.81 4.39 -14.95
N ARG A 36 9.81 4.51 -16.28
CA ARG A 36 8.66 5.03 -17.02
C ARG A 36 7.55 3.99 -17.09
N THR A 37 6.72 3.97 -16.08
CA THR A 37 5.55 3.08 -16.02
C THR A 37 4.44 3.56 -16.97
N VAL A 38 3.52 2.65 -17.30
CA VAL A 38 2.29 2.99 -18.06
C VAL A 38 1.53 4.12 -17.37
N ALA A 39 1.55 4.14 -16.04
CA ALA A 39 0.95 5.20 -15.23
C ALA A 39 1.62 6.56 -15.46
N TYR A 40 2.95 6.61 -15.48
CA TYR A 40 3.68 7.83 -15.79
C TYR A 40 3.35 8.35 -17.21
N GLU A 41 3.37 7.48 -18.21
CA GLU A 41 3.07 7.88 -19.61
C GLU A 41 1.61 8.35 -19.77
N ALA A 42 0.66 7.71 -19.09
CA ALA A 42 -0.74 8.15 -19.09
C ALA A 42 -0.92 9.52 -18.41
N THR A 43 -0.13 9.80 -17.38
CA THR A 43 -0.13 11.09 -16.68
C THR A 43 0.46 12.19 -17.56
N VAL A 44 1.64 11.99 -18.11
CA VAL A 44 2.33 12.97 -18.97
C VAL A 44 1.52 13.27 -20.23
N SER A 45 0.92 12.25 -20.85
CA SER A 45 0.05 12.43 -22.04
C SER A 45 -1.26 13.17 -21.72
N GLY A 46 -1.56 13.38 -20.43
CA GLY A 46 -2.79 14.04 -19.96
C GLY A 46 -4.07 13.24 -20.24
N ARG A 47 -3.96 11.93 -20.47
CA ARG A 47 -5.12 11.05 -20.59
C ARG A 47 -5.83 10.83 -19.26
N LYS A 48 -5.12 11.09 -18.16
CA LYS A 48 -5.58 10.90 -16.79
C LYS A 48 -5.28 12.14 -15.97
N MET A 49 -6.26 12.62 -15.21
CA MET A 49 -6.14 13.80 -14.34
C MET A 49 -5.95 13.44 -12.88
N LEU A 50 -6.44 12.28 -12.46
CA LEU A 50 -6.43 11.86 -11.07
C LEU A 50 -5.49 10.68 -10.90
N ILE A 51 -4.40 10.90 -10.20
CA ILE A 51 -3.41 9.88 -9.90
C ILE A 51 -3.62 9.43 -8.45
N ILE A 52 -4.18 8.24 -8.29
CA ILE A 52 -4.65 7.73 -7.01
C ILE A 52 -3.74 6.58 -6.57
N GLY A 53 -3.35 6.57 -5.30
CA GLY A 53 -2.56 5.45 -4.76
C GLY A 53 -2.34 5.58 -3.26
N ARG A 54 -2.05 4.45 -2.61
CA ARG A 54 -1.70 4.42 -1.19
C ARG A 54 -0.42 5.21 -0.90
N LYS A 55 -0.16 5.51 0.36
CA LYS A 55 1.10 6.13 0.78
C LYS A 55 2.29 5.24 0.35
N GLY A 56 3.32 5.83 -0.26
CA GLY A 56 4.50 5.09 -0.71
C GLY A 56 4.40 4.43 -2.09
N THR A 57 3.28 4.57 -2.84
CA THR A 57 3.12 4.02 -4.19
C THR A 57 3.82 4.81 -5.29
N GLY A 58 4.50 5.91 -4.98
CA GLY A 58 5.28 6.69 -5.95
C GLY A 58 4.54 7.88 -6.57
N LYS A 59 3.41 8.33 -6.01
CA LYS A 59 2.70 9.55 -6.46
C LYS A 59 3.63 10.74 -6.57
N SER A 60 4.28 11.11 -5.47
CA SER A 60 5.22 12.24 -5.43
C SER A 60 6.44 12.01 -6.32
N ALA A 61 6.90 10.77 -6.50
CA ALA A 61 7.98 10.45 -7.43
C ALA A 61 7.59 10.75 -8.90
N ILE A 62 6.38 10.39 -9.30
CA ILE A 62 5.84 10.75 -10.63
C ILE A 62 5.73 12.27 -10.74
N CYS A 63 5.15 12.93 -9.74
CA CYS A 63 5.01 14.37 -9.69
C CYS A 63 6.35 15.10 -9.84
N MET A 64 7.35 14.72 -9.02
CA MET A 64 8.69 15.29 -9.06
C MET A 64 9.42 15.00 -10.37
N GLN A 65 9.27 13.81 -10.94
CA GLN A 65 9.88 13.46 -12.22
C GLN A 65 9.31 14.29 -13.36
N ILE A 66 7.99 14.55 -13.37
CA ILE A 66 7.36 15.44 -14.34
C ILE A 66 7.88 16.87 -14.14
N ALA A 67 7.92 17.35 -12.89
CA ALA A 67 8.41 18.69 -12.57
C ALA A 67 9.89 18.87 -12.92
N ALA A 68 10.71 17.82 -12.77
CA ALA A 68 12.14 17.85 -13.10
C ALA A 68 12.43 17.69 -14.59
N GLY A 69 11.58 16.97 -15.31
CA GLY A 69 11.69 16.80 -16.78
C GLY A 69 11.29 18.04 -17.55
N HIS A 70 10.48 18.91 -16.94
CA HIS A 70 10.04 20.17 -17.48
C HIS A 70 10.58 21.29 -16.59
N THR A 71 11.48 22.11 -17.09
CA THR A 71 11.88 23.34 -16.36
C THR A 71 10.68 24.28 -16.23
N GLN A 72 10.72 25.26 -15.32
CA GLN A 72 9.64 26.28 -15.24
C GLN A 72 9.35 26.98 -16.57
N LEU A 73 10.31 26.96 -17.51
CA LEU A 73 10.14 27.48 -18.86
C LEU A 73 9.36 26.53 -19.78
N ASP A 74 9.31 25.25 -19.43
CA ASP A 74 8.70 24.19 -20.25
C ASP A 74 7.26 23.86 -19.83
N GLY A 75 6.68 24.61 -18.90
CA GLY A 75 5.25 24.56 -18.64
C GLY A 75 4.80 23.57 -17.57
N THR A 76 5.55 23.48 -16.46
CA THR A 76 5.09 22.72 -15.29
C THR A 76 5.12 23.59 -14.03
N ILE A 77 4.07 23.54 -13.25
CA ILE A 77 3.93 24.25 -11.96
C ILE A 77 3.52 23.24 -10.91
N LEU A 78 4.30 23.13 -9.85
CA LEU A 78 3.98 22.32 -8.68
C LEU A 78 3.25 23.18 -7.65
N ILE A 79 2.14 22.67 -7.16
CA ILE A 79 1.32 23.28 -6.10
C ILE A 79 1.25 22.28 -4.95
N THR A 80 1.92 22.61 -3.84
CA THR A 80 1.90 21.83 -2.60
C THR A 80 1.34 22.71 -1.49
N PRO A 81 0.06 22.56 -1.13
CA PRO A 81 -0.53 23.32 -0.03
C PRO A 81 0.12 22.94 1.30
N ASP A 82 0.51 23.92 2.08
CA ASP A 82 0.91 23.71 3.47
C ASP A 82 -0.31 23.71 4.41
N ASP A 83 -0.12 23.32 5.67
CA ASP A 83 -1.17 23.25 6.69
C ASP A 83 -1.92 24.59 6.87
N ALA A 84 -1.20 25.70 6.78
CA ALA A 84 -1.79 27.02 7.00
C ALA A 84 -2.74 27.41 5.85
N VAL A 85 -2.31 27.13 4.64
CA VAL A 85 -3.07 27.42 3.41
C VAL A 85 -4.27 26.48 3.29
N GLY A 86 -4.05 25.21 3.55
CA GLY A 86 -5.13 24.24 3.50
C GLY A 86 -6.25 24.57 4.49
N ASN A 87 -5.90 24.94 5.72
CA ASN A 87 -6.86 25.40 6.71
C ASN A 87 -7.64 26.65 6.25
N GLN A 88 -6.99 27.55 5.50
CA GLN A 88 -7.67 28.72 4.93
C GLN A 88 -8.63 28.33 3.78
N ILE A 89 -8.24 27.40 2.92
CA ILE A 89 -9.10 26.89 1.86
C ILE A 89 -10.29 26.14 2.47
N CYS A 90 -10.06 25.31 3.48
CA CYS A 90 -11.11 24.57 4.16
C CYS A 90 -12.15 25.50 4.83
N ARG A 91 -11.71 26.58 5.43
CA ARG A 91 -12.57 27.56 6.12
C ARG A 91 -13.13 28.64 5.20
N PHE A 92 -12.80 28.59 3.92
CA PHE A 92 -13.26 29.59 2.98
C PHE A 92 -14.76 29.42 2.70
N GLU A 93 -15.53 30.40 3.10
CA GLU A 93 -16.97 30.50 2.88
C GLU A 93 -17.30 31.80 2.17
N LEU A 94 -18.23 31.75 1.26
CA LEU A 94 -18.78 32.88 0.54
C LEU A 94 -20.29 32.88 0.68
N GLN A 95 -20.89 34.00 1.04
CA GLN A 95 -22.32 34.13 1.13
C GLN A 95 -22.98 33.82 -0.23
N GLY A 96 -23.91 32.86 -0.24
CA GLY A 96 -24.68 32.44 -1.40
C GLY A 96 -24.07 31.31 -2.23
N LEU A 97 -22.99 30.65 -1.77
CA LEU A 97 -22.40 29.47 -2.43
C LEU A 97 -22.35 28.27 -1.48
N THR A 98 -22.55 27.09 -2.05
CA THR A 98 -22.32 25.83 -1.29
C THR A 98 -20.83 25.63 -1.01
N GLY A 99 -20.49 24.86 0.01
CA GLY A 99 -19.11 24.59 0.43
C GLY A 99 -18.22 24.13 -0.73
N ASP A 100 -18.63 23.11 -1.48
CA ASP A 100 -17.85 22.56 -2.59
C ASP A 100 -17.67 23.55 -3.74
N THR A 101 -18.72 24.35 -4.04
CA THR A 101 -18.66 25.38 -5.08
C THR A 101 -17.70 26.50 -4.68
N ALA A 102 -17.75 26.96 -3.42
CA ALA A 102 -16.85 27.98 -2.93
C ALA A 102 -15.38 27.51 -3.00
N ARG A 103 -15.10 26.26 -2.59
CA ARG A 103 -13.74 25.69 -2.67
C ARG A 103 -13.29 25.47 -4.10
N SER A 104 -14.19 25.11 -5.00
CA SER A 104 -13.88 25.04 -6.45
C SER A 104 -13.47 26.40 -7.02
N LEU A 105 -14.14 27.48 -6.63
CA LEU A 105 -13.74 28.84 -7.03
C LEU A 105 -12.34 29.19 -6.54
N VAL A 106 -11.99 28.84 -5.30
CA VAL A 106 -10.65 29.07 -4.75
C VAL A 106 -9.59 28.34 -5.56
N TRP A 107 -9.79 27.06 -5.84
CA TRP A 107 -8.84 26.28 -6.63
C TRP A 107 -8.69 26.80 -8.06
N ARG A 108 -9.78 27.14 -8.71
CA ARG A 108 -9.77 27.76 -10.05
C ARG A 108 -8.98 29.07 -10.05
N TYR A 109 -9.18 29.91 -9.03
CA TYR A 109 -8.44 31.17 -8.87
C TYR A 109 -6.94 30.93 -8.66
N ILE A 110 -6.55 30.02 -7.75
CA ILE A 110 -5.17 29.62 -7.53
C ILE A 110 -4.53 29.19 -8.86
N CYS A 111 -5.18 28.30 -9.59
CA CYS A 111 -4.69 27.82 -10.88
C CYS A 111 -4.57 28.93 -11.94
N ALA A 112 -5.56 29.82 -12.03
CA ALA A 112 -5.53 30.95 -12.96
C ALA A 112 -4.41 31.94 -12.64
N VAL A 113 -4.16 32.24 -11.36
CA VAL A 113 -3.07 33.11 -10.92
C VAL A 113 -1.70 32.50 -11.22
N HIS A 114 -1.52 31.20 -10.94
CA HIS A 114 -0.29 30.50 -11.30
C HIS A 114 -0.03 30.49 -12.80
N ALA A 115 -1.06 30.25 -13.62
CA ALA A 115 -0.96 30.34 -15.08
C ALA A 115 -0.61 31.77 -15.55
N ALA A 116 -1.26 32.79 -14.98
CA ALA A 116 -0.96 34.19 -15.28
C ALA A 116 0.50 34.57 -14.94
N ARG A 117 0.99 34.15 -13.77
CA ARG A 117 2.40 34.34 -13.35
C ARG A 117 3.35 33.68 -14.34
N TYR A 118 3.08 32.44 -14.71
CA TYR A 118 3.89 31.69 -15.67
C TYR A 118 3.95 32.42 -17.03
N LEU A 119 2.80 32.80 -17.60
CA LEU A 119 2.73 33.49 -18.88
C LEU A 119 3.45 34.84 -18.85
N VAL A 120 3.27 35.64 -17.80
CA VAL A 120 3.95 36.93 -17.63
C VAL A 120 5.48 36.77 -17.46
N THR A 121 5.93 35.78 -16.71
CA THR A 121 7.36 35.48 -16.51
C THR A 121 8.00 35.00 -17.82
N ARG A 122 7.33 34.09 -18.54
CA ARG A 122 7.81 33.59 -19.84
C ARG A 122 7.88 34.71 -20.87
N ALA A 123 6.86 35.57 -20.96
CA ALA A 123 6.88 36.73 -21.83
C ALA A 123 8.00 37.72 -21.46
N GLY A 124 8.35 37.82 -20.18
CA GLY A 124 9.44 38.65 -19.69
C GLY A 124 10.84 38.19 -20.14
N ARG A 125 11.02 36.88 -20.33
CA ARG A 125 12.30 36.26 -20.79
C ARG A 125 12.43 36.19 -22.31
N GLY A 126 11.32 36.33 -23.07
CA GLY A 126 11.32 36.37 -24.52
C GLY A 126 11.87 37.69 -25.08
N ARG A 127 12.53 37.63 -26.26
CA ARG A 127 13.00 38.83 -26.95
C ARG A 127 11.83 39.67 -27.48
N GLY A 128 11.50 40.79 -26.83
CA GLY A 128 10.74 41.95 -27.32
C GLY A 128 9.21 41.77 -27.60
N ARG A 129 8.81 40.96 -28.55
CA ARG A 129 7.44 40.89 -29.05
C ARG A 129 6.39 40.35 -28.07
N LEU A 130 6.71 39.39 -27.23
CA LEU A 130 5.74 38.78 -26.29
C LEU A 130 5.37 39.70 -25.11
N ARG A 131 6.26 40.64 -24.74
CA ARG A 131 6.01 41.63 -23.68
C ARG A 131 4.89 42.62 -24.03
N ASP A 132 4.69 42.85 -25.30
CA ASP A 132 3.82 43.91 -25.81
C ASP A 132 2.39 43.46 -26.11
N HIS A 133 2.10 42.16 -25.96
CA HIS A 133 0.76 41.65 -26.11
C HIS A 133 -0.19 42.26 -25.08
N LYS A 134 -1.37 42.69 -25.55
CA LYS A 134 -2.36 43.39 -24.73
C LYS A 134 -2.77 42.57 -23.50
N THR A 135 -3.00 41.27 -23.69
CA THR A 135 -3.42 40.35 -22.63
C THR A 135 -2.32 40.13 -21.60
N ILE A 136 -1.04 39.94 -22.00
CA ILE A 136 0.09 39.83 -21.07
C ILE A 136 0.26 41.10 -20.25
N ARG A 137 0.05 42.28 -20.83
CA ARG A 137 0.08 43.56 -20.09
C ARG A 137 -1.08 43.66 -19.08
N ALA A 138 -2.26 43.17 -19.43
CA ALA A 138 -3.40 43.14 -18.53
C ALA A 138 -3.15 42.16 -17.35
N LEU A 139 -2.69 40.94 -17.62
CA LEU A 139 -2.33 39.97 -16.60
C LEU A 139 -1.24 40.51 -15.67
N ARG A 140 -0.21 41.18 -16.18
CA ARG A 140 0.84 41.80 -15.37
C ARG A 140 0.29 42.89 -14.45
N ARG A 141 -0.62 43.75 -14.95
CA ARG A 141 -1.28 44.78 -14.12
C ARG A 141 -2.13 44.16 -13.03
N PHE A 142 -2.88 43.12 -13.36
CA PHE A 142 -3.66 42.35 -12.41
C PHE A 142 -2.78 41.77 -11.30
N LEU A 143 -1.72 41.03 -11.66
CA LEU A 143 -0.79 40.43 -10.67
C LEU A 143 -0.11 41.51 -9.78
N LYS A 144 0.23 42.66 -10.37
CA LYS A 144 0.81 43.79 -9.62
C LYS A 144 -0.19 44.39 -8.64
N ALA A 145 -1.44 44.60 -9.04
CA ALA A 145 -2.50 45.15 -8.22
C ALA A 145 -2.82 44.25 -7.01
N ASN A 146 -2.71 42.95 -7.18
CA ASN A 146 -2.97 41.97 -6.12
C ASN A 146 -1.70 41.58 -5.31
N GLY A 147 -0.55 42.24 -5.54
CA GLY A 147 0.69 41.91 -4.85
C GLY A 147 1.33 40.60 -5.28
N GLU A 148 0.84 39.99 -6.36
CA GLU A 148 1.19 38.65 -6.83
C GLU A 148 2.41 38.62 -7.77
N LEU A 149 3.09 39.76 -7.96
CA LEU A 149 4.25 39.91 -8.86
C LEU A 149 5.61 39.82 -8.17
N SER A 150 5.67 39.63 -6.84
CA SER A 150 6.96 39.59 -6.12
C SER A 150 7.77 38.35 -6.49
N ASN A 151 9.01 38.57 -6.84
CA ASN A 151 9.98 37.60 -7.40
C ASN A 151 10.55 36.56 -6.40
N GLN A 152 9.96 36.42 -5.22
CA GLN A 152 10.50 35.56 -4.17
C GLN A 152 9.52 34.42 -3.91
N ASP A 153 9.71 33.34 -4.57
CA ASP A 153 9.03 32.04 -4.57
C ASP A 153 7.97 31.82 -5.65
N PRO A 154 8.13 30.77 -6.47
CA PRO A 154 7.05 30.25 -7.32
C PRO A 154 5.83 29.78 -6.51
N GLY A 155 5.99 29.54 -5.21
CA GLY A 155 4.96 29.20 -4.23
C GLY A 155 4.59 30.35 -3.30
N GLY A 156 4.66 31.64 -3.74
CA GLY A 156 4.22 32.78 -2.93
C GLY A 156 2.93 32.45 -2.20
N PRO A 157 2.73 32.88 -0.93
CA PRO A 157 1.80 32.21 -0.03
C PRO A 157 0.40 32.14 -0.67
N LEU A 158 -0.06 30.92 -0.94
CA LEU A 158 -1.42 30.60 -1.37
C LEU A 158 -2.46 31.36 -0.52
N ALA A 159 -2.14 31.59 0.75
CA ALA A 159 -2.85 32.48 1.67
C ALA A 159 -3.10 33.89 1.11
N GLN A 160 -2.18 34.44 0.36
CA GLN A 160 -2.33 35.76 -0.26
C GLN A 160 -3.27 35.71 -1.45
N MET A 161 -3.26 34.60 -2.20
CA MET A 161 -4.20 34.35 -3.30
C MET A 161 -5.64 34.21 -2.79
N VAL A 162 -5.85 33.47 -1.70
CA VAL A 162 -7.17 33.32 -1.06
C VAL A 162 -7.71 34.67 -0.58
N ARG A 163 -6.86 35.53 0.00
CA ARG A 163 -7.23 36.90 0.38
C ARG A 163 -7.51 37.79 -0.85
N GLY A 164 -6.76 37.59 -1.93
CA GLY A 164 -6.99 38.32 -3.19
C GLY A 164 -8.40 38.11 -3.76
N LEU A 165 -8.98 36.94 -3.56
CA LEU A 165 -10.36 36.65 -3.93
C LEU A 165 -11.39 37.44 -3.11
N GLN A 166 -11.05 37.85 -1.89
CA GLN A 166 -11.92 38.63 -0.99
C GLN A 166 -11.82 40.15 -1.21
N THR A 167 -10.69 40.63 -1.81
CA THR A 167 -10.46 42.08 -2.04
C THR A 167 -10.81 42.49 -3.48
N THR A 168 -12.06 42.67 -3.73
CA THR A 168 -12.70 42.54 -5.03
C THR A 168 -12.65 43.75 -5.99
N SER A 169 -12.34 44.96 -5.58
CA SER A 169 -12.58 46.12 -6.44
C SER A 169 -11.42 46.49 -7.40
N LEU A 170 -10.20 46.21 -7.05
CA LEU A 170 -9.00 46.65 -7.78
C LEU A 170 -8.65 45.76 -9.00
N SER A 171 -9.11 44.51 -9.02
CA SER A 171 -8.70 43.55 -10.04
C SER A 171 -9.44 43.67 -11.38
N LEU A 172 -10.68 44.09 -11.35
CA LEU A 172 -11.51 44.29 -12.58
C LEU A 172 -11.04 45.47 -13.42
N GLU A 173 -10.54 46.53 -12.79
CA GLU A 173 -9.98 47.71 -13.50
C GLU A 173 -8.73 47.36 -14.32
N ALA A 174 -7.95 46.34 -13.90
CA ALA A 174 -6.78 45.90 -14.64
C ALA A 174 -7.12 45.34 -16.05
N PHE A 175 -8.32 44.83 -16.20
CA PHE A 175 -8.86 44.36 -17.49
C PHE A 175 -9.74 45.39 -18.21
N GLY A 176 -9.84 46.62 -17.67
CA GLY A 176 -10.61 47.71 -18.28
C GLY A 176 -12.12 47.65 -18.02
N ILE A 177 -12.55 46.81 -17.09
CA ILE A 177 -13.92 46.69 -16.65
C ILE A 177 -14.15 47.70 -15.52
N ARG A 178 -14.86 48.82 -15.84
CA ARG A 178 -15.27 49.75 -14.79
C ARG A 178 -16.49 49.19 -14.07
N THR A 179 -16.35 48.98 -12.76
CA THR A 179 -17.49 48.68 -11.91
C THR A 179 -18.35 49.95 -11.77
N GLY A 180 -19.30 50.10 -12.68
CA GLY A 180 -20.36 51.09 -12.50
C GLY A 180 -21.21 50.68 -11.31
N VAL A 181 -21.36 51.58 -10.35
CA VAL A 181 -22.33 51.42 -9.26
C VAL A 181 -23.71 51.59 -9.89
N ASP A 182 -24.28 50.49 -10.38
CA ASP A 182 -25.70 50.43 -10.67
C ASP A 182 -26.44 50.41 -9.34
N MET A 183 -27.38 51.34 -9.13
CA MET A 183 -28.19 51.46 -7.91
C MET A 183 -29.23 50.35 -7.80
N GLY A 184 -28.80 49.10 -7.90
CA GLY A 184 -29.54 47.89 -7.59
C GLY A 184 -28.88 47.17 -6.43
N LEU A 185 -29.60 46.30 -5.71
CA LEU A 185 -29.14 45.47 -4.61
C LEU A 185 -27.69 45.02 -4.83
N ALA A 186 -26.82 45.31 -3.88
CA ALA A 186 -25.39 44.91 -3.94
C ALA A 186 -25.32 43.39 -4.18
N PRO A 187 -24.57 42.92 -5.22
CA PRO A 187 -24.43 41.51 -5.47
C PRO A 187 -23.80 40.81 -4.26
N SER A 188 -24.23 39.57 -3.99
CA SER A 188 -23.65 38.79 -2.91
C SER A 188 -22.11 38.60 -3.10
N GLU A 189 -21.39 38.41 -2.02
CA GLU A 189 -19.93 38.18 -2.06
C GLU A 189 -19.56 37.07 -3.04
N GLY A 190 -20.35 35.98 -3.06
CA GLY A 190 -20.16 34.87 -3.99
C GLY A 190 -20.31 35.27 -5.46
N ALA A 191 -21.28 36.12 -5.79
CA ALA A 191 -21.48 36.61 -7.15
C ALA A 191 -20.33 37.53 -7.60
N GLN A 192 -19.79 38.33 -6.69
CA GLN A 192 -18.63 39.19 -6.97
C GLN A 192 -17.36 38.39 -7.21
N ALA A 193 -17.08 37.41 -6.34
CA ALA A 193 -15.93 36.52 -6.48
C ALA A 193 -15.99 35.70 -7.78
N THR A 194 -17.18 35.23 -8.16
CA THR A 194 -17.38 34.49 -9.41
C THR A 194 -17.08 35.37 -10.64
N ARG A 195 -17.58 36.59 -10.68
CA ARG A 195 -17.27 37.53 -11.78
C ARG A 195 -15.78 37.86 -11.89
N GLN A 196 -15.13 38.02 -10.76
CA GLN A 196 -13.71 38.32 -10.70
C GLN A 196 -12.88 37.15 -11.24
N LEU A 197 -13.23 35.93 -10.85
CA LEU A 197 -12.60 34.71 -11.35
C LEU A 197 -12.81 34.60 -12.87
N GLU A 198 -14.02 34.77 -13.37
CA GLU A 198 -14.33 34.70 -14.80
C GLU A 198 -13.46 35.66 -15.62
N VAL A 199 -13.24 36.89 -15.14
CA VAL A 199 -12.38 37.87 -15.81
C VAL A 199 -10.93 37.44 -15.87
N VAL A 200 -10.40 36.87 -14.76
CA VAL A 200 -9.02 36.37 -14.72
C VAL A 200 -8.87 35.15 -15.61
N GLU A 201 -9.79 34.20 -15.54
CA GLU A 201 -9.79 33.00 -16.39
C GLU A 201 -9.85 33.37 -17.87
N GLN A 202 -10.74 34.30 -18.23
CA GLN A 202 -10.83 34.79 -19.61
C GLN A 202 -9.53 35.47 -20.04
N GLY A 203 -8.92 36.29 -19.18
CA GLY A 203 -7.63 36.92 -19.46
C GLY A 203 -6.49 35.92 -19.68
N VAL A 204 -6.47 34.82 -18.94
CA VAL A 204 -5.52 33.73 -19.15
C VAL A 204 -5.82 32.96 -20.43
N ALA A 205 -7.09 32.68 -20.73
CA ALA A 205 -7.52 32.00 -21.95
C ALA A 205 -7.15 32.82 -23.19
N ASP A 206 -7.44 34.13 -23.17
CA ASP A 206 -7.07 35.05 -24.24
C ASP A 206 -5.56 35.11 -24.46
N ALA A 207 -4.76 35.07 -23.38
CA ALA A 207 -3.30 35.04 -23.48
C ALA A 207 -2.79 33.73 -24.10
N PHE A 208 -3.37 32.58 -23.75
CA PHE A 208 -3.05 31.31 -24.41
C PHE A 208 -3.43 31.33 -25.89
N ALA A 209 -4.57 31.92 -26.25
CA ALA A 209 -5.01 32.05 -27.64
C ALA A 209 -4.10 33.01 -28.43
N GLU A 210 -3.77 34.20 -27.90
CA GLU A 210 -2.86 35.18 -28.56
C GLU A 210 -1.45 34.57 -28.79
N LEU A 211 -1.00 33.69 -27.92
CA LEU A 211 0.28 33.03 -28.04
C LEU A 211 0.24 31.79 -28.94
N ASP A 212 -0.95 31.42 -29.43
CA ASP A 212 -1.18 30.16 -30.16
C ASP A 212 -0.57 28.94 -29.40
N TRP A 213 -0.84 28.93 -28.08
CA TRP A 213 -0.11 28.03 -27.16
C TRP A 213 -0.31 26.58 -27.49
N ALA A 214 -1.56 26.16 -27.70
CA ALA A 214 -1.89 24.75 -27.93
C ALA A 214 -1.25 24.16 -29.19
N ALA A 215 -0.95 25.01 -30.21
CA ALA A 215 -0.28 24.58 -31.43
C ALA A 215 1.24 24.59 -31.33
N ARG A 216 1.80 25.39 -30.43
CA ARG A 216 3.26 25.62 -30.36
C ARG A 216 3.94 25.03 -29.16
N HIS A 217 3.19 24.70 -28.13
CA HIS A 217 3.72 24.24 -26.83
C HIS A 217 2.92 23.05 -26.28
N PRO A 218 3.55 22.17 -25.49
CA PRO A 218 2.80 21.22 -24.68
C PRO A 218 1.90 21.97 -23.69
N PRO A 219 0.85 21.32 -23.17
CA PRO A 219 -0.02 21.91 -22.17
C PRO A 219 0.76 22.40 -20.94
N LEU A 220 0.36 23.53 -20.39
CA LEU A 220 0.81 23.95 -19.07
C LEU A 220 0.24 22.96 -18.04
N LEU A 221 1.11 22.27 -17.31
CA LEU A 221 0.72 21.29 -16.30
C LEU A 221 0.74 21.91 -14.91
N LEU A 222 -0.39 21.91 -14.24
CA LEU A 222 -0.51 22.23 -12.83
C LEU A 222 -0.56 20.91 -12.04
N LEU A 223 0.46 20.63 -11.24
CA LEU A 223 0.58 19.42 -10.44
C LEU A 223 0.21 19.76 -9.01
N VAL A 224 -0.84 19.15 -8.48
CA VAL A 224 -1.27 19.33 -7.09
C VAL A 224 -0.99 18.06 -6.31
N ASP A 225 -0.06 18.11 -5.35
CA ASP A 225 0.38 16.97 -4.54
C ASP A 225 0.35 17.32 -3.05
N GLN A 226 0.47 16.31 -2.18
CA GLN A 226 0.58 16.43 -0.72
C GLN A 226 -0.65 17.05 -0.03
N LEU A 227 -1.84 16.86 -0.58
CA LEU A 227 -3.08 17.36 0.01
C LEU A 227 -3.39 16.75 1.39
N GLU A 228 -2.79 15.59 1.69
CA GLU A 228 -2.91 14.94 2.99
C GLU A 228 -2.30 15.72 4.15
N GLN A 229 -1.37 16.63 3.91
CA GLN A 229 -0.80 17.49 4.95
C GLN A 229 -1.86 18.46 5.51
N VAL A 230 -2.87 18.76 4.71
CA VAL A 230 -3.97 19.64 5.08
C VAL A 230 -5.13 18.88 5.69
N TRP A 231 -5.09 17.55 5.65
CA TRP A 231 -6.14 16.67 6.15
C TRP A 231 -6.09 16.57 7.68
N SER A 232 -6.53 17.61 8.37
CA SER A 232 -6.46 17.65 9.83
C SER A 232 -7.72 17.21 10.57
N SER A 233 -8.88 17.09 9.94
CA SER A 233 -10.14 16.46 10.39
C SER A 233 -11.35 16.94 9.57
N GLU A 234 -12.31 16.02 9.30
CA GLU A 234 -13.72 16.31 9.07
C GLU A 234 -14.17 16.82 7.69
N SER A 235 -15.47 17.09 7.59
CA SER A 235 -16.25 17.41 6.40
C SER A 235 -15.66 18.50 5.49
N ASP A 236 -14.90 19.43 6.06
CA ASP A 236 -14.31 20.55 5.33
C ASP A 236 -13.16 20.11 4.41
N ALA A 237 -12.39 19.10 4.83
CA ALA A 237 -11.32 18.55 4.02
C ALA A 237 -11.87 17.79 2.79
N HIS A 238 -12.99 17.07 2.94
CA HIS A 238 -13.69 16.46 1.81
C HIS A 238 -14.11 17.50 0.79
N SER A 239 -14.79 18.58 1.24
CA SER A 239 -15.20 19.68 0.37
C SER A 239 -14.05 20.36 -0.35
N MET A 240 -12.87 20.46 0.30
CA MET A 240 -11.67 21.02 -0.33
C MET A 240 -11.20 20.13 -1.51
N ILE A 241 -11.15 18.82 -1.33
CA ILE A 241 -10.72 17.91 -2.39
C ILE A 241 -11.79 17.82 -3.49
N ILE A 242 -13.07 17.74 -3.13
CA ILE A 242 -14.16 17.80 -4.12
C ILE A 242 -14.06 19.09 -4.92
N GLY A 243 -13.82 20.23 -4.28
CA GLY A 243 -13.59 21.51 -4.93
C GLY A 243 -12.41 21.47 -5.92
N LEU A 244 -11.29 20.82 -5.55
CA LEU A 244 -10.16 20.63 -6.47
C LEU A 244 -10.53 19.77 -7.68
N LEU A 245 -11.25 18.67 -7.47
CA LEU A 245 -11.68 17.78 -8.55
C LEU A 245 -12.56 18.52 -9.57
N LEU A 246 -13.54 19.27 -9.06
CA LEU A 246 -14.41 20.10 -9.88
C LEU A 246 -13.63 21.19 -10.63
N ALA A 247 -12.66 21.84 -9.97
CA ALA A 247 -11.78 22.83 -10.59
C ALA A 247 -10.90 22.21 -11.68
N ALA A 248 -10.30 21.06 -11.46
CA ALA A 248 -9.45 20.37 -12.43
C ALA A 248 -10.22 20.03 -13.71
N LYS A 249 -11.45 19.56 -13.57
CA LYS A 249 -12.34 19.29 -14.69
C LYS A 249 -12.71 20.56 -15.46
N HIS A 250 -13.07 21.63 -14.74
CA HIS A 250 -13.36 22.94 -15.34
C HIS A 250 -12.16 23.47 -16.13
N ILE A 251 -10.96 23.45 -15.53
CA ILE A 251 -9.71 23.92 -16.14
C ILE A 251 -9.44 23.20 -17.46
N THR A 252 -9.55 21.89 -17.47
CA THR A 252 -9.31 21.08 -18.68
C THR A 252 -10.30 21.44 -19.80
N ALA A 253 -11.57 21.68 -19.46
CA ALA A 253 -12.59 22.06 -20.42
C ALA A 253 -12.44 23.53 -20.89
N HIS A 254 -12.19 24.45 -19.93
CA HIS A 254 -12.18 25.91 -20.22
C HIS A 254 -10.98 26.33 -21.08
N TYR A 255 -9.81 25.77 -20.86
CA TYR A 255 -8.57 26.16 -21.56
C TYR A 255 -8.26 25.32 -22.80
N GLY A 256 -9.19 24.48 -23.26
CA GLY A 256 -9.10 23.79 -24.56
C GLY A 256 -7.79 22.98 -24.77
N GLY A 257 -7.24 22.41 -23.72
CA GLY A 257 -5.99 21.65 -23.78
C GLY A 257 -4.70 22.49 -23.64
N ALA A 258 -4.77 23.82 -23.58
CA ALA A 258 -3.59 24.67 -23.33
C ALA A 258 -3.08 24.56 -21.88
N MET A 259 -3.95 24.19 -20.94
CA MET A 259 -3.65 23.98 -19.53
C MET A 259 -4.37 22.74 -19.00
N ARG A 260 -3.74 22.00 -18.08
CA ARG A 260 -4.29 20.83 -17.40
C ARG A 260 -3.92 20.85 -15.94
N CYS A 261 -4.84 20.42 -15.08
CA CYS A 261 -4.59 20.22 -13.65
C CYS A 261 -4.58 18.72 -13.34
N LEU A 262 -3.50 18.28 -12.73
CA LEU A 262 -3.26 16.88 -12.34
C LEU A 262 -3.24 16.82 -10.81
N ALA A 263 -4.13 16.03 -10.22
CA ALA A 263 -4.23 15.85 -8.77
C ALA A 263 -3.68 14.48 -8.35
N PHE A 264 -2.77 14.48 -7.36
CA PHE A 264 -2.18 13.29 -6.78
C PHE A 264 -2.83 13.03 -5.42
N LEU A 265 -3.64 12.00 -5.32
CA LEU A 265 -4.49 11.74 -4.16
C LEU A 265 -4.19 10.39 -3.51
N ARG A 266 -4.32 10.33 -2.19
CA ARG A 266 -4.32 9.06 -1.47
C ARG A 266 -5.62 8.31 -1.73
N SER A 267 -5.52 6.99 -1.94
CA SER A 267 -6.70 6.15 -2.22
C SER A 267 -7.69 6.12 -1.06
N ASP A 268 -7.21 6.05 0.19
CA ASP A 268 -8.06 6.05 1.37
C ASP A 268 -8.89 7.35 1.50
N ILE A 269 -8.29 8.49 1.15
CA ILE A 269 -8.98 9.77 1.13
C ILE A 269 -9.97 9.82 -0.03
N TYR A 270 -9.54 9.48 -1.25
CA TYR A 270 -10.40 9.53 -2.43
C TYR A 270 -11.60 8.59 -2.31
N ASP A 271 -11.39 7.37 -1.83
CA ASP A 271 -12.43 6.35 -1.68
C ASP A 271 -13.45 6.69 -0.57
N SER A 272 -13.10 7.59 0.36
CA SER A 272 -14.03 8.12 1.38
C SER A 272 -14.91 9.27 0.88
N LEU A 273 -14.60 9.86 -0.30
CA LEU A 273 -15.38 10.96 -0.84
C LEU A 273 -16.73 10.48 -1.37
N SER A 274 -17.77 11.18 -0.98
CA SER A 274 -19.13 10.99 -1.52
C SER A 274 -19.67 12.33 -2.01
N PHE A 275 -19.84 12.46 -3.32
CA PHE A 275 -20.36 13.69 -3.92
C PHE A 275 -21.14 13.39 -5.20
N PRO A 276 -22.10 14.27 -5.58
CA PRO A 276 -22.81 14.16 -6.85
C PRO A 276 -21.83 14.14 -8.02
N ASP A 277 -22.10 13.34 -9.05
CA ASP A 277 -21.25 13.25 -10.26
C ASP A 277 -19.87 12.62 -10.07
N GLY A 278 -19.60 11.96 -8.95
CA GLY A 278 -18.33 11.25 -8.70
C GLY A 278 -18.01 10.18 -9.75
N ASP A 279 -19.05 9.56 -10.32
CA ASP A 279 -18.94 8.58 -11.41
C ASP A 279 -18.33 9.17 -12.70
N LYS A 280 -18.48 10.46 -12.94
CA LYS A 280 -17.92 11.17 -14.11
C LYS A 280 -16.39 11.29 -14.07
N PHE A 281 -15.76 11.03 -12.93
CA PHE A 281 -14.30 11.06 -12.78
C PHE A 281 -13.64 9.72 -13.07
N ARG A 282 -14.39 8.60 -13.12
CA ARG A 282 -13.83 7.26 -13.38
C ARG A 282 -12.97 7.16 -14.64
N GLY A 283 -13.37 7.88 -15.70
CA GLY A 283 -12.58 7.96 -16.93
C GLY A 283 -11.24 8.66 -16.77
N ASP A 284 -11.12 9.55 -15.79
CA ASP A 284 -9.97 10.38 -15.51
C ASP A 284 -9.06 9.81 -14.42
N GLU A 285 -9.50 8.74 -13.73
CA GLU A 285 -8.76 8.07 -12.67
C GLU A 285 -7.63 7.19 -13.21
N LEU A 286 -6.53 7.20 -12.50
CA LEU A 286 -5.42 6.29 -12.66
C LEU A 286 -5.00 5.79 -11.27
N ARG A 287 -5.25 4.53 -11.00
CA ARG A 287 -4.82 3.90 -9.75
C ARG A 287 -3.44 3.27 -9.92
N LEU A 288 -2.51 3.66 -9.04
CA LEU A 288 -1.14 3.16 -9.08
C LEU A 288 -1.08 1.75 -8.47
N HIS A 289 -0.66 0.81 -9.29
CA HIS A 289 -0.40 -0.58 -8.92
C HIS A 289 1.02 -0.97 -9.30
N TRP A 290 1.64 -1.79 -8.47
CA TRP A 290 2.95 -2.35 -8.71
C TRP A 290 2.87 -3.88 -8.72
N SER A 291 3.38 -4.50 -9.78
CA SER A 291 3.63 -5.93 -9.83
C SER A 291 4.98 -6.24 -9.19
N ASP A 292 5.19 -7.49 -8.81
CA ASP A 292 6.47 -7.98 -8.30
C ASP A 292 7.60 -7.69 -9.28
N ASP A 293 7.38 -7.93 -10.59
CA ASP A 293 8.35 -7.65 -11.63
C ASP A 293 8.73 -6.16 -11.70
N SER A 294 7.75 -5.27 -11.62
CA SER A 294 8.02 -3.82 -11.67
C SER A 294 8.73 -3.30 -10.42
N LEU A 295 8.45 -3.90 -9.25
CA LEU A 295 9.18 -3.59 -8.00
C LEU A 295 10.63 -4.07 -8.07
N MET A 296 10.87 -5.24 -8.66
CA MET A 296 12.21 -5.75 -8.86
C MET A 296 12.99 -4.94 -9.90
N GLU A 297 12.35 -4.52 -10.99
CA GLU A 297 12.95 -3.62 -11.96
C GLU A 297 13.36 -2.29 -11.33
N LEU A 298 12.51 -1.73 -10.43
CA LEU A 298 12.84 -0.54 -9.65
C LEU A 298 14.11 -0.75 -8.80
N ALA A 299 14.16 -1.85 -8.05
CA ALA A 299 15.30 -2.18 -7.21
C ALA A 299 16.60 -2.28 -8.02
N LEU A 300 16.54 -2.99 -9.16
CA LEU A 300 17.67 -3.16 -10.08
C LEU A 300 18.13 -1.84 -10.70
N SER A 301 17.19 -1.02 -11.16
CA SER A 301 17.49 0.29 -11.74
C SER A 301 18.23 1.18 -10.74
N ARG A 302 17.76 1.21 -9.48
CA ARG A 302 18.37 1.99 -8.40
C ARG A 302 19.74 1.47 -8.00
N ALA A 303 19.89 0.17 -7.88
CA ALA A 303 21.20 -0.44 -7.60
C ALA A 303 22.22 -0.13 -8.70
N ARG A 304 21.84 -0.24 -9.97
CA ARG A 304 22.71 0.13 -11.11
C ARG A 304 23.16 1.58 -11.05
N ALA A 305 22.23 2.50 -10.86
CA ALA A 305 22.53 3.92 -10.76
C ALA A 305 23.46 4.23 -9.58
N SER A 306 23.28 3.58 -8.43
CA SER A 306 24.11 3.83 -7.24
C SER A 306 25.52 3.25 -7.32
N VAL A 307 25.66 2.06 -7.91
CA VAL A 307 26.98 1.39 -8.04
C VAL A 307 27.75 1.93 -9.24
N GLY A 308 27.06 2.55 -10.21
CA GLY A 308 27.70 3.11 -11.43
C GLY A 308 28.16 2.03 -12.39
N ALA A 309 27.54 0.85 -12.38
CA ALA A 309 27.91 -0.27 -13.25
C ALA A 309 26.68 -0.84 -13.96
N GLU A 310 26.85 -1.24 -15.20
CA GLU A 310 25.86 -1.99 -15.96
C GLU A 310 25.78 -3.43 -15.45
N LEU A 311 25.06 -3.63 -14.35
CA LEU A 311 24.81 -4.94 -13.79
C LEU A 311 23.57 -5.57 -14.45
N THR A 312 23.67 -6.82 -14.84
CA THR A 312 22.48 -7.60 -15.16
C THR A 312 21.72 -7.95 -13.87
N PRO A 313 20.41 -8.24 -13.95
CA PRO A 313 19.65 -8.70 -12.78
C PRO A 313 20.34 -9.84 -12.03
N GLY A 314 20.79 -10.87 -12.77
CA GLY A 314 21.50 -11.99 -12.17
C GLY A 314 22.80 -11.60 -11.47
N GLN A 315 23.58 -10.68 -12.04
CA GLN A 315 24.83 -10.23 -11.43
C GLN A 315 24.58 -9.43 -10.12
N LEU A 316 23.52 -8.65 -10.05
CA LEU A 316 23.17 -7.94 -8.83
C LEU A 316 22.79 -8.93 -7.72
N TRP A 317 21.85 -9.82 -8.02
CA TRP A 317 21.33 -10.75 -7.02
C TRP A 317 22.37 -11.79 -6.61
N THR A 318 23.12 -12.38 -7.54
CA THR A 318 24.15 -13.38 -7.21
C THR A 318 25.43 -12.76 -6.64
N GLY A 319 25.72 -11.49 -6.94
CA GLY A 319 26.91 -10.78 -6.46
C GLY A 319 26.74 -10.13 -5.09
N LEU A 320 25.60 -9.52 -4.83
CA LEU A 320 25.37 -8.72 -3.63
C LEU A 320 24.39 -9.33 -2.63
N PHE A 321 23.49 -10.20 -3.08
CA PHE A 321 22.50 -10.87 -2.22
C PHE A 321 22.73 -12.38 -2.21
N PRO A 322 22.26 -13.11 -1.18
CA PRO A 322 22.20 -14.56 -1.22
C PRO A 322 21.19 -15.03 -2.25
N GLU A 323 21.38 -16.20 -2.82
CA GLU A 323 20.43 -16.76 -3.78
C GLU A 323 19.10 -17.14 -3.10
N HIS A 324 19.18 -17.64 -1.89
CA HIS A 324 18.05 -18.07 -1.09
C HIS A 324 18.10 -17.45 0.30
N VAL A 325 16.92 -17.21 0.87
CA VAL A 325 16.68 -16.79 2.25
C VAL A 325 15.49 -17.58 2.77
N GLY A 326 15.67 -18.31 3.87
CA GLY A 326 14.61 -19.13 4.46
C GLY A 326 14.04 -20.18 3.51
N GLY A 327 14.89 -20.79 2.65
CA GLY A 327 14.46 -21.81 1.68
C GLY A 327 13.77 -21.27 0.42
N GLU A 328 13.46 -19.98 0.37
CA GLU A 328 12.88 -19.30 -0.81
C GLU A 328 13.96 -18.54 -1.59
N THR A 329 13.69 -18.21 -2.85
CA THR A 329 14.55 -17.25 -3.55
C THR A 329 14.51 -15.90 -2.83
N THR A 330 15.64 -15.21 -2.74
CA THR A 330 15.70 -13.89 -2.06
C THR A 330 14.65 -12.92 -2.57
N THR A 331 14.40 -12.93 -3.87
CA THR A 331 13.35 -12.10 -4.48
C THR A 331 11.95 -12.42 -3.93
N ALA A 332 11.56 -13.69 -3.90
CA ALA A 332 10.27 -14.12 -3.38
C ALA A 332 10.15 -13.82 -1.88
N PHE A 333 11.23 -14.06 -1.12
CA PHE A 333 11.28 -13.77 0.31
C PHE A 333 11.05 -12.28 0.61
N LEU A 334 11.73 -11.38 -0.12
CA LEU A 334 11.62 -9.93 0.04
C LEU A 334 10.23 -9.43 -0.35
N LEU A 335 9.76 -9.79 -1.57
CA LEU A 335 8.49 -9.29 -2.10
C LEU A 335 7.28 -9.76 -1.30
N ARG A 336 7.31 -10.96 -0.78
CA ARG A 336 6.24 -11.47 0.09
C ARG A 336 6.13 -10.71 1.42
N ARG A 337 7.22 -10.11 1.92
CA ARG A 337 7.31 -9.40 3.21
C ARG A 337 7.21 -7.88 3.11
N VAL A 338 6.97 -7.34 1.94
CA VAL A 338 6.67 -5.92 1.73
C VAL A 338 5.22 -5.74 1.30
N LEU A 339 4.66 -4.58 1.56
CA LEU A 339 3.44 -4.18 0.87
C LEU A 339 3.82 -3.85 -0.59
N PRO A 340 2.95 -4.06 -1.60
CA PRO A 340 3.29 -3.89 -3.01
C PRO A 340 3.45 -2.40 -3.37
N ARG A 341 4.49 -1.77 -2.85
CA ARG A 341 4.80 -0.35 -3.04
C ARG A 341 6.31 -0.08 -3.01
N PRO A 342 6.81 0.83 -3.85
CA PRO A 342 8.23 1.19 -3.96
C PRO A 342 8.91 1.52 -2.64
N ARG A 343 8.26 2.33 -1.80
CA ARG A 343 8.82 2.74 -0.51
C ARG A 343 9.25 1.56 0.35
N ASP A 344 8.40 0.55 0.45
CA ASP A 344 8.65 -0.61 1.31
C ASP A 344 9.82 -1.46 0.79
N VAL A 345 9.90 -1.64 -0.53
CA VAL A 345 11.02 -2.34 -1.16
C VAL A 345 12.32 -1.59 -0.93
N ILE A 346 12.34 -0.27 -1.15
CA ILE A 346 13.51 0.60 -0.93
C ILE A 346 13.98 0.51 0.53
N GLN A 347 13.05 0.63 1.48
CA GLN A 347 13.35 0.54 2.91
C GLN A 347 13.97 -0.80 3.27
N TYR A 348 13.35 -1.90 2.84
CA TYR A 348 13.80 -3.22 3.21
C TYR A 348 15.17 -3.55 2.61
N LEU A 349 15.40 -3.19 1.34
CA LEU A 349 16.68 -3.41 0.68
C LEU A 349 17.81 -2.57 1.30
N ASN A 350 17.55 -1.29 1.60
CA ASN A 350 18.52 -0.44 2.30
C ASN A 350 18.82 -1.01 3.70
N LEU A 351 17.80 -1.44 4.44
CA LEU A 351 17.99 -2.02 5.78
C LEU A 351 18.83 -3.31 5.71
N SER A 352 18.58 -4.16 4.71
CA SER A 352 19.38 -5.39 4.51
C SER A 352 20.85 -5.04 4.20
N ARG A 353 21.10 -4.03 3.34
CA ARG A 353 22.43 -3.51 3.06
C ARG A 353 23.09 -2.93 4.31
N ASP A 354 22.39 -2.10 5.07
CA ASP A 354 22.92 -1.44 6.26
C ASP A 354 23.28 -2.47 7.35
N THR A 355 22.46 -3.50 7.51
CA THR A 355 22.73 -4.61 8.43
C THR A 355 24.01 -5.36 8.04
N ALA A 356 24.19 -5.66 6.74
CA ALA A 356 25.40 -6.31 6.27
C ALA A 356 26.66 -5.43 6.48
N VAL A 357 26.56 -4.13 6.22
CA VAL A 357 27.65 -3.17 6.47
C VAL A 357 28.00 -3.09 7.97
N GLN A 358 26.99 -3.04 8.84
CA GLN A 358 27.19 -3.04 10.29
C GLN A 358 27.85 -4.32 10.80
N ASN A 359 27.56 -5.46 10.18
CA ASN A 359 28.16 -6.75 10.49
C ASN A 359 29.57 -6.92 9.87
N GLY A 360 30.05 -5.94 9.09
CA GLY A 360 31.37 -5.98 8.44
C GLY A 360 31.45 -6.95 7.26
N HIS A 361 30.31 -7.29 6.67
CA HIS A 361 30.25 -8.18 5.51
C HIS A 361 30.60 -7.42 4.23
N ASP A 362 31.15 -8.13 3.24
CA ASP A 362 31.45 -7.62 1.89
C ASP A 362 30.27 -7.76 0.92
N ARG A 363 29.28 -8.58 1.28
CA ARG A 363 28.02 -8.79 0.58
C ARG A 363 26.89 -9.03 1.60
N ILE A 364 25.66 -8.93 1.15
CA ILE A 364 24.48 -9.22 1.99
C ILE A 364 24.36 -10.75 2.15
N HIS A 365 24.33 -11.24 3.37
CA HIS A 365 24.11 -12.64 3.68
C HIS A 365 22.65 -12.88 4.08
N GLU A 366 22.24 -14.15 4.08
CA GLU A 366 20.90 -14.55 4.52
C GLU A 366 20.58 -14.02 5.92
N HIS A 367 21.52 -14.14 6.86
CA HIS A 367 21.36 -13.65 8.23
C HIS A 367 21.06 -12.13 8.28
N ASP A 368 21.69 -11.34 7.42
CA ASP A 368 21.47 -9.88 7.37
C ASP A 368 20.05 -9.56 6.89
N VAL A 369 19.55 -10.30 5.89
CA VAL A 369 18.17 -10.14 5.38
C VAL A 369 17.15 -10.54 6.44
N LEU A 370 17.41 -11.61 7.21
CA LEU A 370 16.53 -12.05 8.29
C LEU A 370 16.49 -11.06 9.46
N LEU A 371 17.63 -10.51 9.87
CA LEU A 371 17.67 -9.45 10.88
C LEU A 371 16.95 -8.18 10.39
N ALA A 372 17.21 -7.78 9.15
CA ALA A 372 16.53 -6.66 8.52
C ALA A 372 15.01 -6.88 8.46
N SER A 373 14.55 -8.11 8.15
CA SER A 373 13.13 -8.46 8.12
C SER A 373 12.45 -8.19 9.45
N ARG A 374 13.08 -8.54 10.55
CA ARG A 374 12.53 -8.32 11.89
C ARG A 374 12.37 -6.82 12.20
N GLN A 375 13.42 -6.06 12.01
CA GLN A 375 13.41 -4.62 12.24
C GLN A 375 12.44 -3.89 11.29
N PHE A 376 12.40 -4.29 10.02
CA PHE A 376 11.48 -3.78 9.03
C PHE A 376 10.01 -4.01 9.45
N SER A 377 9.69 -5.22 9.91
CA SER A 377 8.35 -5.57 10.38
C SER A 377 7.90 -4.68 11.56
N GLU A 378 8.80 -4.39 12.51
CA GLU A 378 8.53 -3.48 13.63
C GLU A 378 8.24 -2.05 13.16
N TRP A 379 9.02 -1.55 12.19
CA TRP A 379 8.79 -0.24 11.61
C TRP A 379 7.46 -0.17 10.88
N LYS A 380 7.17 -1.19 10.06
CA LYS A 380 5.94 -1.22 9.26
C LYS A 380 4.68 -1.29 10.12
N LEU A 381 4.72 -1.95 11.26
CA LEU A 381 3.60 -1.99 12.18
C LEU A 381 3.29 -0.59 12.75
N LYS A 382 4.35 0.16 13.13
CA LYS A 382 4.22 1.56 13.58
C LYS A 382 3.78 2.49 12.46
N ASP A 383 4.40 2.33 11.28
CA ASP A 383 4.06 3.14 10.09
C ASP A 383 2.58 2.96 9.73
N LEU A 384 2.05 1.73 9.80
CA LEU A 384 0.64 1.45 9.51
C LEU A 384 -0.29 2.19 10.46
N ALA A 385 0.00 2.16 11.77
CA ALA A 385 -0.78 2.90 12.76
C ALA A 385 -0.77 4.41 12.50
N GLN A 386 0.40 4.97 12.17
CA GLN A 386 0.54 6.39 11.89
C GLN A 386 -0.12 6.79 10.56
N GLU A 387 -0.04 5.93 9.54
CA GLU A 387 -0.63 6.19 8.22
C GLU A 387 -2.15 6.38 8.31
N TYR A 388 -2.80 5.61 9.17
CA TYR A 388 -4.25 5.61 9.33
C TYR A 388 -4.75 6.24 10.64
N LEU A 389 -3.88 7.00 11.35
CA LEU A 389 -4.21 7.58 12.66
C LEU A 389 -5.48 8.44 12.63
N VAL A 390 -5.68 9.21 11.57
CA VAL A 390 -6.85 10.10 11.44
C VAL A 390 -8.13 9.29 11.20
N ALA A 391 -8.08 8.31 10.32
CA ALA A 391 -9.25 7.49 9.97
C ALA A 391 -9.58 6.44 11.06
N TYR A 392 -8.53 5.82 11.62
CA TYR A 392 -8.65 4.72 12.57
C TYR A 392 -7.73 4.91 13.78
N PRO A 393 -8.00 5.87 14.68
CA PRO A 393 -7.12 6.19 15.83
C PRO A 393 -6.97 5.03 16.81
N TYR A 394 -7.84 4.04 16.75
CA TYR A 394 -7.82 2.82 17.55
C TYR A 394 -6.95 1.69 16.94
N LEU A 395 -6.45 1.85 15.71
CA LEU A 395 -5.79 0.78 14.95
C LEU A 395 -4.60 0.16 15.71
N GLU A 396 -3.75 0.98 16.31
CA GLU A 396 -2.60 0.50 17.08
C GLU A 396 -3.02 -0.39 18.26
N ARG A 397 -4.19 -0.11 18.84
CA ARG A 397 -4.75 -0.88 19.97
C ARG A 397 -5.30 -2.24 19.57
N LEU A 398 -5.47 -2.49 18.28
CA LEU A 398 -5.88 -3.80 17.76
C LEU A 398 -4.70 -4.76 17.56
N PHE A 399 -3.47 -4.28 17.37
CA PHE A 399 -2.30 -5.14 17.12
C PHE A 399 -2.01 -6.15 18.24
N PRO A 400 -2.17 -5.82 19.53
CA PRO A 400 -2.01 -6.80 20.61
C PRO A 400 -2.92 -8.03 20.51
N LEU A 401 -4.06 -7.93 19.79
CA LEU A 401 -4.93 -9.07 19.52
C LEU A 401 -4.25 -10.20 18.74
N PHE A 402 -3.14 -9.88 18.04
CA PHE A 402 -2.42 -10.77 17.15
C PHE A 402 -1.03 -11.15 17.68
N GLN A 403 -0.64 -10.68 18.86
CA GLN A 403 0.66 -10.98 19.43
C GLN A 403 0.78 -12.44 19.90
N ASN A 404 1.92 -13.07 19.56
CA ASN A 404 2.31 -14.40 19.98
C ASN A 404 1.26 -15.48 19.66
N MET A 405 0.63 -15.40 18.49
CA MET A 405 -0.35 -16.38 18.01
C MET A 405 -0.01 -16.84 16.58
N GLY A 406 -0.79 -17.79 16.04
CA GLY A 406 -0.72 -18.16 14.64
C GLY A 406 -1.07 -16.98 13.73
N TYR A 407 -0.40 -16.88 12.58
CA TYR A 407 -0.75 -15.84 11.60
C TYR A 407 -2.04 -16.15 10.83
N VAL A 408 -2.54 -17.38 10.92
CA VAL A 408 -3.88 -17.77 10.46
C VAL A 408 -4.85 -17.57 11.61
N VAL A 409 -5.80 -16.69 11.44
CA VAL A 409 -6.73 -16.25 12.49
C VAL A 409 -8.16 -16.56 12.05
N MET A 410 -8.83 -17.37 12.84
CA MET A 410 -10.23 -17.69 12.59
C MET A 410 -11.16 -16.60 13.17
N ARG A 411 -12.29 -16.35 12.48
CA ARG A 411 -13.28 -15.33 12.89
C ARG A 411 -13.75 -15.49 14.34
N ASN A 412 -13.98 -16.72 14.79
CA ASN A 412 -14.40 -17.00 16.17
C ASN A 412 -13.31 -16.69 17.20
N VAL A 413 -12.04 -16.95 16.86
CA VAL A 413 -10.89 -16.63 17.71
C VAL A 413 -10.73 -15.13 17.84
N LEU A 414 -10.80 -14.41 16.70
CA LEU A 414 -10.77 -12.95 16.71
C LEU A 414 -11.94 -12.36 17.53
N ALA A 415 -13.15 -12.94 17.42
CA ALA A 415 -14.31 -12.54 18.21
C ALA A 415 -14.03 -12.65 19.72
N SER A 416 -13.55 -13.83 20.17
CA SER A 416 -13.25 -14.06 21.58
C SER A 416 -12.19 -13.11 22.13
N ARG A 417 -11.11 -12.84 21.36
CA ARG A 417 -10.07 -11.89 21.77
C ARG A 417 -10.56 -10.45 21.79
N LEU A 418 -11.40 -10.07 20.84
CA LEU A 418 -11.99 -8.74 20.80
C LEU A 418 -12.93 -8.53 22.01
N GLU A 419 -13.76 -9.51 22.37
CA GLU A 419 -14.61 -9.47 23.56
C GLU A 419 -13.80 -9.27 24.85
N GLN A 420 -12.65 -9.96 25.00
CA GLN A 420 -11.77 -9.80 26.16
C GLN A 420 -11.19 -8.39 26.27
N THR A 421 -10.97 -7.71 25.15
CA THR A 421 -10.40 -6.36 25.11
C THR A 421 -11.44 -5.25 24.99
N ALA A 422 -12.70 -5.57 24.70
CA ALA A 422 -13.79 -4.61 24.48
C ALA A 422 -13.97 -3.68 25.68
N ALA A 423 -13.87 -4.19 26.90
CA ALA A 423 -14.00 -3.41 28.13
C ALA A 423 -12.96 -2.27 28.25
N THR A 424 -11.81 -2.41 27.62
CA THR A 424 -10.74 -1.40 27.58
C THR A 424 -10.78 -0.53 26.33
N LEU A 425 -11.18 -1.06 25.19
CA LEU A 425 -11.20 -0.35 23.90
C LEU A 425 -12.39 0.62 23.79
N HIS A 426 -13.60 0.19 24.12
CA HIS A 426 -14.79 1.03 23.97
C HIS A 426 -14.76 2.33 24.78
N PRO A 427 -14.31 2.36 26.05
CA PRO A 427 -14.20 3.61 26.79
C PRO A 427 -13.15 4.58 26.25
N GLN A 428 -12.09 4.07 25.61
CA GLN A 428 -11.03 4.90 25.03
C GLN A 428 -11.45 5.55 23.70
N PHE A 429 -12.34 4.90 22.94
CA PHE A 429 -12.78 5.33 21.62
C PHE A 429 -14.31 5.31 21.47
N PRO A 430 -15.06 6.08 22.28
CA PRO A 430 -16.52 6.02 22.28
C PRO A 430 -17.14 6.45 20.94
N ALA A 431 -16.52 7.37 20.23
CA ALA A 431 -16.96 7.81 18.90
C ALA A 431 -16.88 6.71 17.83
N TYR A 432 -16.06 5.68 18.06
CA TYR A 432 -15.80 4.58 17.12
C TYR A 432 -16.44 3.26 17.56
N ALA A 433 -17.39 3.28 18.50
CA ALA A 433 -18.03 2.07 19.03
C ALA A 433 -18.64 1.18 17.94
N HIS A 434 -19.17 1.77 16.87
CA HIS A 434 -19.72 1.04 15.72
C HIS A 434 -18.62 0.33 14.89
N SER A 435 -17.42 0.88 14.83
CA SER A 435 -16.27 0.29 14.13
C SER A 435 -15.52 -0.74 14.97
N LEU A 436 -15.68 -0.71 16.29
CA LEU A 436 -15.07 -1.66 17.24
C LEU A 436 -15.92 -2.93 17.43
N THR A 437 -16.87 -3.18 16.56
CA THR A 437 -17.57 -4.47 16.43
C THR A 437 -16.71 -5.47 15.65
N LEU A 438 -16.96 -6.77 15.78
CA LEU A 438 -16.19 -7.78 15.03
C LEU A 438 -16.17 -7.53 13.51
N PRO A 439 -17.30 -7.28 12.83
CA PRO A 439 -17.27 -6.92 11.41
C PRO A 439 -16.44 -5.65 11.13
N GLY A 440 -16.64 -4.58 11.91
CA GLY A 440 -15.93 -3.32 11.71
C GLY A 440 -14.42 -3.44 11.92
N VAL A 441 -13.96 -4.24 12.89
CA VAL A 441 -12.53 -4.53 13.12
C VAL A 441 -11.97 -5.33 11.95
N ILE A 442 -12.70 -6.35 11.46
CA ILE A 442 -12.30 -7.13 10.28
C ILE A 442 -12.16 -6.22 9.06
N ASP A 443 -13.17 -5.40 8.77
CA ASP A 443 -13.14 -4.49 7.63
C ASP A 443 -12.02 -3.46 7.74
N THR A 444 -11.77 -2.91 8.94
CA THR A 444 -10.66 -2.01 9.19
C THR A 444 -9.33 -2.69 8.90
N LEU A 445 -9.05 -3.84 9.51
CA LEU A 445 -7.77 -4.56 9.36
C LEU A 445 -7.53 -5.04 7.94
N TYR A 446 -8.59 -5.44 7.23
CA TYR A 446 -8.52 -5.79 5.81
C TYR A 446 -8.24 -4.56 4.94
N SER A 447 -9.00 -3.48 5.11
CA SER A 447 -8.87 -2.26 4.29
C SER A 447 -7.48 -1.62 4.38
N VAL A 448 -6.87 -1.61 5.57
CA VAL A 448 -5.51 -1.09 5.74
C VAL A 448 -4.42 -2.05 5.24
N GLY A 449 -4.76 -3.30 4.89
CA GLY A 449 -3.83 -4.32 4.39
C GLY A 449 -3.06 -5.04 5.50
N PHE A 450 -3.51 -4.96 6.76
CA PHE A 450 -2.91 -5.68 7.88
C PHE A 450 -3.15 -7.18 7.80
N MET A 451 -4.33 -7.58 7.37
CA MET A 451 -4.68 -8.99 7.15
C MET A 451 -5.35 -9.21 5.80
N GLY A 452 -5.21 -10.40 5.28
CA GLY A 452 -5.91 -10.89 4.10
C GLY A 452 -6.99 -11.88 4.47
N VAL A 453 -7.85 -12.18 3.52
CA VAL A 453 -8.95 -13.15 3.64
C VAL A 453 -8.71 -14.33 2.70
N ARG A 454 -8.96 -15.53 3.17
CA ARG A 454 -8.88 -16.74 2.36
C ARG A 454 -10.03 -16.82 1.37
N ARG A 455 -9.73 -16.84 0.09
CA ARG A 455 -10.70 -16.99 -1.01
C ARG A 455 -10.24 -18.13 -1.94
N GLY A 456 -10.84 -19.28 -1.80
CA GLY A 456 -10.39 -20.48 -2.50
C GLY A 456 -9.02 -20.93 -2.01
N ASN A 457 -8.06 -21.02 -2.93
CA ASN A 457 -6.67 -21.43 -2.61
C ASN A 457 -5.75 -20.24 -2.28
N ASP A 458 -6.23 -19.00 -2.47
CA ASP A 458 -5.43 -17.82 -2.32
C ASP A 458 -5.82 -16.99 -1.09
N VAL A 459 -4.88 -16.24 -0.56
CA VAL A 459 -5.12 -15.22 0.45
C VAL A 459 -5.11 -13.85 -0.24
N VAL A 460 -6.24 -13.19 -0.22
CA VAL A 460 -6.43 -11.88 -0.86
C VAL A 460 -6.20 -10.80 0.19
N TYR A 461 -5.18 -9.97 -0.01
CA TYR A 461 -4.92 -8.77 0.77
C TYR A 461 -5.51 -7.55 0.06
N ALA A 462 -6.02 -6.57 0.81
CA ALA A 462 -6.57 -5.37 0.22
C ALA A 462 -5.52 -4.64 -0.65
N GLY A 463 -5.84 -4.36 -1.90
CA GLY A 463 -4.88 -3.76 -2.85
C GLY A 463 -5.41 -3.51 -4.25
N GLY A 464 -6.67 -3.88 -4.55
CA GLY A 464 -7.29 -3.74 -5.86
C GLY A 464 -8.77 -3.34 -5.78
N PRO A 465 -9.60 -3.66 -6.78
CA PRO A 465 -11.05 -3.52 -6.69
C PRO A 465 -11.61 -4.57 -5.72
N ASP A 466 -11.31 -4.39 -4.44
CA ASP A 466 -11.53 -5.37 -3.41
C ASP A 466 -13.00 -5.47 -3.05
N LEU A 467 -13.51 -6.67 -3.14
CA LEU A 467 -14.79 -7.00 -2.54
C LEU A 467 -14.64 -6.92 -1.02
N ALA A 468 -15.53 -6.21 -0.35
CA ALA A 468 -15.61 -6.18 1.11
C ALA A 468 -15.63 -7.59 1.68
N VAL A 469 -15.11 -7.76 2.89
CA VAL A 469 -15.09 -9.05 3.57
C VAL A 469 -16.52 -9.50 3.87
N GLN A 470 -16.86 -10.70 3.41
CA GLN A 470 -18.21 -11.23 3.56
C GLN A 470 -18.41 -11.90 4.93
N PRO A 471 -19.64 -11.91 5.48
CA PRO A 471 -19.92 -12.52 6.78
C PRO A 471 -19.58 -14.02 6.87
N TYR A 472 -19.59 -14.72 5.74
CA TYR A 472 -19.27 -16.16 5.66
C TYR A 472 -17.77 -16.45 5.54
N GLU A 473 -16.94 -15.44 5.29
CA GLU A 473 -15.48 -15.57 5.25
C GLU A 473 -14.95 -15.64 6.68
N THR A 474 -14.33 -16.75 7.04
CA THR A 474 -14.00 -17.09 8.43
C THR A 474 -12.52 -17.21 8.71
N GLU A 475 -11.67 -17.29 7.67
CA GLU A 475 -10.23 -17.48 7.77
C GLU A 475 -9.49 -16.25 7.28
N PHE A 476 -8.67 -15.68 8.17
CA PHE A 476 -7.87 -14.48 7.93
C PHE A 476 -6.39 -14.77 8.14
N HIS A 477 -5.54 -14.12 7.37
CA HIS A 477 -4.10 -14.26 7.46
C HIS A 477 -3.45 -12.90 7.74
N VAL A 478 -2.68 -12.81 8.81
CA VAL A 478 -1.84 -11.64 9.05
C VAL A 478 -0.83 -11.51 7.90
N HIS A 479 -0.71 -10.32 7.32
CA HIS A 479 0.20 -10.09 6.20
C HIS A 479 1.65 -10.42 6.61
N PRO A 480 2.44 -11.11 5.78
CA PRO A 480 3.81 -11.52 6.12
C PRO A 480 4.70 -10.38 6.59
N CYS A 481 4.46 -9.16 6.12
CA CYS A 481 5.14 -7.94 6.55
C CYS A 481 5.11 -7.72 8.07
N PHE A 482 4.03 -8.10 8.76
CA PHE A 482 3.82 -7.80 10.19
C PHE A 482 4.07 -8.98 11.12
N ARG A 483 4.24 -10.19 10.57
CA ARG A 483 4.32 -11.42 11.37
C ARG A 483 5.47 -11.41 12.36
N SER A 484 6.65 -10.97 11.93
CA SER A 484 7.85 -10.96 12.77
C SER A 484 7.71 -10.02 13.97
N ALA A 485 7.16 -8.82 13.79
CA ALA A 485 6.93 -7.86 14.88
C ALA A 485 5.90 -8.34 15.90
N LEU A 486 4.94 -9.15 15.45
CA LEU A 486 3.89 -9.71 16.31
C LEU A 486 4.31 -11.01 16.99
N GLY A 487 5.48 -11.57 16.67
CA GLY A 487 5.84 -12.92 17.11
C GLY A 487 4.87 -13.97 16.56
N ALA A 488 4.23 -13.66 15.41
CA ALA A 488 3.25 -14.56 14.81
C ALA A 488 3.96 -15.74 14.14
N THR A 489 3.59 -16.94 14.56
CA THR A 489 4.18 -18.20 14.08
C THR A 489 3.22 -18.92 13.14
N SER A 490 3.74 -19.95 12.46
CA SER A 490 2.93 -20.85 11.65
C SER A 490 2.00 -21.77 12.47
N ALA A 491 2.11 -21.76 13.82
CA ALA A 491 1.23 -22.55 14.64
C ALA A 491 -0.22 -22.11 14.40
N VAL A 492 -1.01 -23.00 13.85
CA VAL A 492 -2.47 -22.92 13.85
C VAL A 492 -2.90 -22.87 15.30
N ASP A 493 -3.89 -22.06 15.59
CA ASP A 493 -4.40 -21.81 16.93
C ASP A 493 -4.55 -23.13 17.71
N ILE A 494 -3.67 -23.31 18.69
CA ILE A 494 -3.57 -24.55 19.48
C ILE A 494 -4.90 -24.86 20.21
N HIS A 495 -5.77 -23.87 20.38
CA HIS A 495 -7.10 -24.07 20.96
C HIS A 495 -8.08 -24.88 20.07
N ALA A 496 -7.76 -25.09 18.80
CA ALA A 496 -8.51 -26.01 17.92
C ALA A 496 -7.97 -27.45 17.99
N TYR A 497 -6.81 -27.65 18.55
CA TYR A 497 -6.18 -28.95 18.79
C TYR A 497 -6.23 -29.29 20.27
N THR A 498 -6.60 -30.48 20.59
CA THR A 498 -6.84 -31.06 21.92
C THR A 498 -5.78 -30.71 22.99
N PRO A 499 -6.16 -30.64 24.29
CA PRO A 499 -5.28 -30.27 25.42
C PRO A 499 -3.95 -31.01 25.55
N LEU A 500 -3.78 -32.14 24.87
CA LEU A 500 -2.58 -32.97 24.93
C LEU A 500 -1.34 -32.35 24.26
N VAL A 501 -1.52 -31.42 23.29
CA VAL A 501 -0.40 -30.75 22.63
C VAL A 501 0.15 -29.60 23.49
N ILE A 502 -0.68 -28.98 24.31
CA ILE A 502 -0.28 -27.89 25.22
C ILE A 502 0.70 -28.39 26.27
N SER A 503 0.49 -29.60 26.81
CA SER A 503 1.37 -30.13 27.85
C SER A 503 2.79 -30.49 27.32
N ALA A 504 2.92 -30.85 26.05
CA ALA A 504 4.21 -31.15 25.42
C ALA A 504 5.02 -29.87 25.12
N ILE A 505 4.33 -28.77 24.76
CA ILE A 505 4.96 -27.47 24.49
C ILE A 505 5.36 -26.76 25.79
N GLU A 506 4.52 -26.79 26.83
CA GLU A 506 4.85 -26.22 28.15
C GLU A 506 6.04 -26.92 28.80
N THR A 507 6.20 -28.23 28.59
CA THR A 507 7.35 -28.98 29.11
C THR A 507 8.65 -28.64 28.37
N GLN A 508 8.60 -28.23 27.10
CA GLN A 508 9.79 -27.81 26.35
C GLN A 508 10.19 -26.35 26.63
N VAL A 509 9.26 -25.48 26.95
CA VAL A 509 9.54 -24.05 27.26
C VAL A 509 10.14 -23.89 28.67
N ALA A 510 9.84 -24.81 29.60
CA ALA A 510 10.42 -24.81 30.95
C ALA A 510 11.84 -25.39 31.05
N GLY A 511 12.33 -26.10 30.03
CA GLY A 511 13.69 -26.60 29.91
C GLY A 511 14.60 -25.65 29.16
N GLY A 512 15.35 -24.86 29.90
CA GLY A 512 16.21 -23.77 29.43
C GLY A 512 17.08 -24.09 28.20
N TYR A 513 17.27 -23.09 27.41
CA TYR A 513 18.19 -23.01 26.28
C TYR A 513 19.61 -23.45 26.67
N LEU A 514 20.05 -24.56 26.13
CA LEU A 514 21.46 -24.88 25.96
C LEU A 514 21.73 -25.02 24.46
N LEU A 515 22.38 -23.98 23.94
CA LEU A 515 23.00 -23.98 22.62
C LEU A 515 24.04 -25.11 22.57
N ASP A 516 23.78 -26.13 21.80
CA ASP A 516 24.84 -27.05 21.37
C ASP A 516 24.87 -27.07 19.83
N SER A 517 25.90 -26.43 19.32
CA SER A 517 26.17 -26.21 17.90
C SER A 517 26.93 -27.40 17.32
N THR A 518 26.35 -28.59 17.32
CA THR A 518 26.88 -29.70 16.52
C THR A 518 25.81 -30.75 16.25
N VAL A 519 24.97 -30.61 15.22
CA VAL A 519 24.28 -31.78 14.65
C VAL A 519 24.13 -31.66 13.12
N ARG A 520 24.83 -32.46 12.52
CA ARG A 520 25.02 -33.08 11.23
C ARG A 520 23.79 -33.32 10.35
N ALA A 521 23.99 -33.12 9.09
CA ALA A 521 23.17 -33.20 7.87
C ALA A 521 22.61 -34.57 7.39
N PRO A 522 22.48 -35.68 8.09
CA PRO A 522 21.81 -36.87 7.55
C PRO A 522 20.32 -37.04 7.95
N ARG A 523 19.78 -36.24 8.86
CA ARG A 523 18.39 -36.42 9.33
C ARG A 523 17.32 -35.74 8.43
N ALA A 524 17.68 -34.72 7.69
CA ALA A 524 16.78 -33.93 6.85
C ALA A 524 15.98 -34.79 5.83
N GLY A 525 16.58 -35.79 5.23
CA GLY A 525 15.92 -36.59 4.20
C GLY A 525 14.80 -37.55 4.69
N ARG A 526 14.69 -37.81 6.01
CA ARG A 526 13.63 -38.66 6.57
C ARG A 526 12.44 -37.81 7.00
N GLU A 527 12.69 -36.71 7.64
CA GLU A 527 11.68 -35.78 8.12
C GLU A 527 10.90 -35.21 6.95
N HIS A 528 11.55 -34.82 5.88
CA HIS A 528 10.91 -34.39 4.62
C HIS A 528 10.01 -35.48 4.02
N ARG A 529 10.45 -36.73 4.05
CA ARG A 529 9.62 -37.86 3.55
C ARG A 529 8.34 -38.03 4.35
N LEU A 530 8.42 -37.93 5.69
CA LEU A 530 7.23 -38.02 6.54
C LEU A 530 6.22 -36.90 6.26
N LEU A 531 6.67 -35.67 6.07
CA LEU A 531 5.81 -34.53 5.69
C LEU A 531 5.22 -34.69 4.29
N GLN A 532 6.01 -35.19 3.33
CA GLN A 532 5.50 -35.50 1.98
C GLN A 532 4.46 -36.62 2.00
N ASP A 533 4.64 -37.66 2.82
CA ASP A 533 3.69 -38.75 2.97
C ASP A 533 2.39 -38.24 3.62
N LEU A 534 2.46 -37.37 4.62
CA LEU A 534 1.30 -36.74 5.23
C LEU A 534 0.54 -35.89 4.20
N THR A 535 1.22 -35.06 3.43
CA THR A 535 0.62 -34.26 2.36
C THR A 535 -0.08 -35.15 1.31
N ARG A 536 0.56 -36.27 0.93
CA ARG A 536 0.00 -37.22 -0.03
C ARG A 536 -1.26 -37.89 0.51
N SER A 537 -1.23 -38.32 1.77
CA SER A 537 -2.40 -38.92 2.45
C SER A 537 -3.57 -37.95 2.51
N CYS A 538 -3.35 -36.71 2.90
CA CYS A 538 -4.39 -35.69 2.91
C CYS A 538 -4.98 -35.41 1.51
N ARG A 539 -4.16 -35.37 0.46
CA ARG A 539 -4.64 -35.22 -0.92
C ARG A 539 -5.48 -36.43 -1.36
N THR A 540 -5.12 -37.64 -0.95
CA THR A 540 -5.90 -38.85 -1.23
C THR A 540 -7.28 -38.75 -0.56
N ILE A 541 -7.35 -38.31 0.68
CA ILE A 541 -8.59 -38.10 1.42
C ILE A 541 -9.45 -37.02 0.75
N LEU A 542 -8.88 -35.89 0.36
CA LEU A 542 -9.61 -34.83 -0.37
C LEU A 542 -10.23 -35.32 -1.69
N ASN A 543 -9.53 -36.17 -2.42
CA ASN A 543 -10.04 -36.81 -3.62
C ASN A 543 -11.21 -37.76 -3.32
N GLN A 544 -11.18 -38.50 -2.23
CA GLN A 544 -12.27 -39.37 -1.79
C GLN A 544 -13.50 -38.54 -1.40
N ILE A 545 -13.31 -37.46 -0.65
CA ILE A 545 -14.38 -36.51 -0.28
C ILE A 545 -15.04 -35.92 -1.52
N GLY A 546 -14.27 -35.55 -2.54
CA GLY A 546 -14.79 -35.05 -3.82
C GLY A 546 -15.66 -36.05 -4.58
N ARG A 547 -15.41 -37.34 -4.41
CA ARG A 547 -16.18 -38.43 -5.06
C ARG A 547 -17.41 -38.88 -4.28
N ALA A 548 -17.54 -38.53 -3.03
CA ALA A 548 -18.65 -38.89 -2.13
C ALA A 548 -19.92 -38.05 -2.42
N VAL A 549 -20.53 -38.22 -3.57
CA VAL A 549 -21.64 -37.39 -4.08
C VAL A 549 -22.92 -37.53 -3.24
N ASP A 550 -23.10 -38.65 -2.57
CA ASP A 550 -24.21 -38.96 -1.69
C ASP A 550 -24.13 -38.31 -0.30
N MET A 551 -22.98 -37.78 0.08
CA MET A 551 -22.85 -36.98 1.28
C MET A 551 -23.42 -35.55 1.10
N PRO A 552 -24.08 -34.97 2.14
CA PRO A 552 -24.51 -33.58 2.10
C PRO A 552 -23.35 -32.63 1.76
N ARG A 553 -23.61 -31.67 0.87
CA ARG A 553 -22.58 -30.74 0.36
C ARG A 553 -21.90 -29.95 1.47
N GLU A 554 -22.68 -29.55 2.47
CA GLU A 554 -22.18 -28.81 3.63
C GLU A 554 -21.19 -29.65 4.44
N THR A 555 -21.52 -30.90 4.73
CA THR A 555 -20.65 -31.85 5.44
C THR A 555 -19.38 -32.17 4.66
N ARG A 556 -19.49 -32.35 3.35
CA ARG A 556 -18.32 -32.56 2.48
C ARG A 556 -17.37 -31.38 2.51
N ASN A 557 -17.91 -30.15 2.43
CA ASN A 557 -17.12 -28.93 2.49
C ASN A 557 -16.44 -28.76 3.85
N ASP A 558 -17.14 -29.06 4.94
CA ASP A 558 -16.58 -28.99 6.28
C ASP A 558 -15.42 -29.95 6.47
N ILE A 559 -15.59 -31.22 6.10
CA ILE A 559 -14.53 -32.24 6.17
C ILE A 559 -13.36 -31.86 5.26
N ALA A 560 -13.63 -31.44 4.02
CA ALA A 560 -12.60 -31.02 3.09
C ALA A 560 -11.80 -29.82 3.63
N THR A 561 -12.45 -28.87 4.29
CA THR A 561 -11.80 -27.73 4.92
C THR A 561 -10.86 -28.19 6.04
N GLN A 562 -11.31 -29.11 6.89
CA GLN A 562 -10.51 -29.65 7.97
C GLN A 562 -9.28 -30.40 7.47
N VAL A 563 -9.41 -31.23 6.43
CA VAL A 563 -8.27 -31.95 5.82
C VAL A 563 -7.32 -31.01 5.08
N SER A 564 -7.86 -29.98 4.38
CA SER A 564 -7.03 -28.96 3.71
C SER A 564 -6.18 -28.16 4.68
N ARG A 565 -6.68 -27.97 5.90
CA ARG A 565 -5.91 -27.33 6.99
C ARG A 565 -4.66 -28.13 7.32
N ILE A 566 -4.77 -29.46 7.47
CA ILE A 566 -3.61 -30.32 7.73
C ILE A 566 -2.57 -30.21 6.60
N VAL A 567 -3.01 -30.06 5.34
CA VAL A 567 -2.09 -29.84 4.21
C VAL A 567 -1.33 -28.51 4.36
N SER A 568 -2.03 -27.45 4.74
CA SER A 568 -1.40 -26.14 4.99
C SER A 568 -0.38 -26.21 6.13
N ASP A 569 -0.75 -26.83 7.25
CA ASP A 569 0.12 -26.99 8.42
C ASP A 569 1.35 -27.83 8.10
N THR A 570 1.18 -28.85 7.25
CA THR A 570 2.28 -29.71 6.81
C THR A 570 3.24 -28.98 5.88
N GLN A 571 2.73 -28.09 5.02
CA GLN A 571 3.57 -27.24 4.19
C GLN A 571 4.40 -26.29 5.06
N GLU A 572 3.80 -25.70 6.08
CA GLU A 572 4.50 -24.84 7.04
C GLU A 572 5.54 -25.58 7.86
N ALA A 573 5.24 -26.81 8.23
CA ALA A 573 6.20 -27.69 8.88
C ALA A 573 7.38 -28.03 7.95
N THR A 574 7.11 -28.19 6.65
CA THR A 574 8.13 -28.38 5.64
C THR A 574 9.00 -27.14 5.50
N ASP A 575 8.37 -25.97 5.39
CA ASP A 575 9.06 -24.69 5.29
C ASP A 575 9.92 -24.42 6.56
N ALA A 576 9.40 -24.76 7.74
CA ALA A 576 10.14 -24.65 9.00
C ALA A 576 11.36 -25.58 9.06
N LEU A 577 11.22 -26.81 8.53
CA LEU A 577 12.30 -27.77 8.45
C LEU A 577 13.38 -27.30 7.46
N ASP A 578 12.97 -26.75 6.32
CA ASP A 578 13.85 -26.16 5.30
C ASP A 578 14.59 -24.93 5.83
N GLU A 579 13.95 -24.15 6.68
CA GLU A 579 14.55 -23.00 7.39
C GLU A 579 15.49 -23.40 8.52
N GLY A 580 15.68 -24.70 8.78
CA GLY A 580 16.52 -25.20 9.88
C GLY A 580 15.95 -24.92 11.27
N ARG A 581 14.67 -24.57 11.37
CA ARG A 581 13.99 -24.42 12.67
C ARG A 581 13.77 -25.78 13.32
N ALA A 582 14.00 -25.85 14.62
CA ALA A 582 13.76 -27.05 15.38
C ALA A 582 12.26 -27.38 15.39
N ILE A 583 11.86 -28.38 14.61
CA ILE A 583 10.50 -28.91 14.59
C ILE A 583 10.56 -30.41 14.84
N ASN A 584 9.65 -30.91 15.67
CA ASN A 584 9.52 -32.37 15.84
C ASN A 584 8.51 -32.89 14.79
N VAL A 585 9.02 -33.23 13.62
CA VAL A 585 8.21 -33.74 12.50
C VAL A 585 7.44 -35.02 12.88
N SER A 586 8.02 -35.90 13.71
CA SER A 586 7.32 -37.10 14.15
C SER A 586 6.09 -36.79 14.98
N ASP A 587 6.17 -35.83 15.89
CA ASP A 587 5.05 -35.42 16.72
C ASP A 587 3.99 -34.69 15.86
N HIS A 588 4.41 -33.90 14.88
CA HIS A 588 3.49 -33.26 13.93
C HIS A 588 2.69 -34.28 13.12
N VAL A 589 3.35 -35.30 12.58
CA VAL A 589 2.68 -36.35 11.81
C VAL A 589 1.77 -37.23 12.68
N ILE A 590 2.16 -37.53 13.92
CA ILE A 590 1.32 -38.26 14.87
C ILE A 590 0.08 -37.45 15.25
N ALA A 591 0.24 -36.14 15.53
CA ALA A 591 -0.88 -35.27 15.86
C ALA A 591 -1.89 -35.19 14.69
N ALA A 592 -1.41 -35.02 13.46
CA ALA A 592 -2.24 -35.02 12.27
C ALA A 592 -2.96 -36.38 12.06
N ALA A 593 -2.29 -37.50 12.25
CA ALA A 593 -2.88 -38.82 12.16
C ALA A 593 -3.98 -39.04 13.22
N THR A 594 -3.72 -38.62 14.47
CA THR A 594 -4.70 -38.71 15.57
C THR A 594 -5.94 -37.85 15.27
N TYR A 595 -5.75 -36.67 14.71
CA TYR A 595 -6.83 -35.80 14.30
C TYR A 595 -7.68 -36.44 13.17
N LEU A 596 -7.03 -37.03 12.18
CA LEU A 596 -7.71 -37.75 11.09
C LEU A 596 -8.52 -38.95 11.64
N GLU A 597 -8.01 -39.69 12.62
CA GLU A 597 -8.76 -40.77 13.26
C GLU A 597 -10.01 -40.24 14.00
N ALA A 598 -9.88 -39.12 14.72
CA ALA A 598 -11.00 -38.47 15.39
C ALA A 598 -12.06 -37.98 14.36
N LEU A 599 -11.63 -37.39 13.25
CA LEU A 599 -12.50 -36.96 12.16
C LEU A 599 -13.24 -38.14 11.54
N ALA A 600 -12.58 -39.27 11.30
CA ALA A 600 -13.21 -40.50 10.83
C ALA A 600 -14.25 -41.04 11.81
N ALA A 601 -13.97 -40.97 13.11
CA ALA A 601 -14.92 -41.35 14.15
C ALA A 601 -16.14 -40.43 14.20
N GLN A 602 -15.93 -39.11 14.05
CA GLN A 602 -17.00 -38.12 14.00
C GLN A 602 -17.95 -38.34 12.81
N ILE A 603 -17.39 -38.63 11.62
CA ILE A 603 -18.21 -38.95 10.43
C ILE A 603 -19.08 -40.17 10.69
N ARG A 604 -18.53 -41.23 11.30
CA ARG A 604 -19.31 -42.41 11.68
C ARG A 604 -20.39 -42.12 12.72
N ALA A 605 -20.13 -41.22 13.67
CA ALA A 605 -21.09 -40.88 14.72
C ALA A 605 -22.20 -39.90 14.26
N SER A 606 -22.04 -39.23 13.11
CA SER A 606 -22.95 -38.20 12.62
C SER A 606 -24.28 -38.70 12.04
N GLY A 607 -24.59 -39.98 12.20
CA GLY A 607 -25.86 -40.56 11.73
C GLY A 607 -25.96 -40.79 10.22
N MET A 608 -24.87 -40.61 9.49
CA MET A 608 -24.79 -40.88 8.04
C MET A 608 -24.40 -42.33 7.72
N ASN A 609 -24.53 -43.24 8.71
CA ASN A 609 -24.28 -44.66 8.53
C ASN A 609 -25.22 -45.26 7.48
N GLY A 610 -24.65 -45.91 6.48
CA GLY A 610 -25.40 -46.45 5.32
C GLY A 610 -25.36 -45.56 4.07
N MET A 611 -24.75 -44.38 4.12
CA MET A 611 -24.35 -43.64 2.93
C MET A 611 -22.99 -44.15 2.44
N THR A 612 -22.95 -44.73 1.27
CA THR A 612 -21.74 -45.40 0.71
C THR A 612 -20.55 -44.45 0.63
N GLY A 613 -20.77 -43.17 0.40
CA GLY A 613 -19.75 -42.13 0.34
C GLY A 613 -19.21 -41.76 1.73
N ALA A 614 -20.07 -41.64 2.74
CA ALA A 614 -19.68 -41.31 4.12
C ALA A 614 -18.88 -42.49 4.72
N ASP A 615 -19.33 -43.72 4.50
CA ASP A 615 -18.62 -44.92 4.96
C ASP A 615 -17.26 -45.07 4.25
N SER A 616 -17.19 -44.82 2.95
CA SER A 616 -15.96 -44.85 2.18
C SER A 616 -14.95 -43.76 2.62
N VAL A 617 -15.42 -42.53 2.84
CA VAL A 617 -14.59 -41.43 3.29
C VAL A 617 -14.08 -41.68 4.70
N SER A 618 -14.91 -42.09 5.65
CA SER A 618 -14.50 -42.39 7.00
C SER A 618 -13.50 -43.53 7.11
N ALA A 619 -13.71 -44.61 6.30
CA ALA A 619 -12.77 -45.72 6.21
C ALA A 619 -11.42 -45.27 5.61
N GLY A 620 -11.46 -44.49 4.52
CA GLY A 620 -10.27 -43.96 3.86
C GLY A 620 -9.45 -43.07 4.76
N ILE A 621 -10.09 -42.17 5.52
CA ILE A 621 -9.43 -41.30 6.51
C ILE A 621 -8.76 -42.15 7.59
N ALA A 622 -9.45 -43.14 8.15
CA ALA A 622 -8.92 -44.02 9.18
C ALA A 622 -7.73 -44.89 8.68
N ASP A 623 -7.80 -45.34 7.41
CA ASP A 623 -6.70 -46.09 6.81
C ASP A 623 -5.44 -45.25 6.59
N GLU A 624 -5.58 -44.02 6.09
CA GLU A 624 -4.45 -43.11 5.91
C GLU A 624 -3.86 -42.68 7.25
N ALA A 625 -4.68 -42.44 8.28
CA ALA A 625 -4.21 -42.12 9.63
C ALA A 625 -3.35 -43.28 10.21
N ARG A 626 -3.82 -44.53 10.09
CA ARG A 626 -3.04 -45.72 10.55
C ARG A 626 -1.72 -45.87 9.78
N ARG A 627 -1.73 -45.60 8.47
CA ARG A 627 -0.54 -45.64 7.63
C ARG A 627 0.50 -44.59 8.08
N LEU A 628 0.09 -43.39 8.41
CA LEU A 628 0.94 -42.33 8.91
C LEU A 628 1.53 -42.65 10.27
N THR A 629 0.73 -43.19 11.20
CA THR A 629 1.20 -43.63 12.53
C THR A 629 2.21 -44.76 12.41
N ALA A 630 2.00 -45.75 11.51
CA ALA A 630 2.93 -46.82 11.24
C ALA A 630 4.25 -46.33 10.62
N ALA A 631 4.21 -45.31 9.75
CA ALA A 631 5.40 -44.72 9.16
C ALA A 631 6.31 -44.05 10.18
N VAL A 632 5.74 -43.40 11.20
CA VAL A 632 6.49 -42.84 12.32
C VAL A 632 7.02 -43.94 13.25
N GLY A 633 6.22 -44.94 13.58
CA GLY A 633 6.53 -46.03 14.54
C GLY A 633 7.53 -47.10 14.02
N GLY A 634 7.57 -47.33 12.70
CA GLY A 634 8.42 -48.33 12.06
C GLY A 634 9.94 -48.11 12.15
N SER A 635 10.37 -47.12 12.93
CA SER A 635 11.77 -46.72 13.06
C SER A 635 12.41 -46.95 14.43
N SER A 636 11.67 -47.45 15.40
CA SER A 636 12.24 -47.74 16.75
C SER A 636 12.79 -49.18 16.90
N GLY A 637 12.68 -49.98 15.82
CA GLY A 637 13.06 -51.41 15.87
C GLY A 637 14.35 -51.81 15.16
N GLY A 638 15.31 -50.90 14.97
CA GLY A 638 16.53 -51.18 14.20
C GLY A 638 17.85 -50.77 14.84
N SER A 639 18.04 -50.98 16.16
CA SER A 639 19.37 -50.91 16.73
C SER A 639 19.49 -51.80 17.98
N GLY A 640 19.59 -53.09 17.75
CA GLY A 640 19.87 -54.05 18.83
C GLY A 640 20.10 -55.42 18.26
N ALA A 641 21.31 -55.69 17.75
CA ALA A 641 22.08 -56.95 17.77
C ALA A 641 23.09 -57.00 16.62
N SER A 642 24.33 -56.77 16.93
CA SER A 642 25.44 -57.69 16.62
C SER A 642 26.78 -56.99 16.76
N GLY A 643 27.61 -57.55 17.65
CA GLY A 643 29.06 -57.56 17.58
C GLY A 643 29.77 -56.41 18.23
#